data_54a3a399d03b11084c4e219c9777c1d7
#
_entry.id   54a3a399d03b11084c4e219c9777c1d7
#
_cell.length_a   1.000
_cell.length_b   1.000
_cell.length_c   1.000
_cell.angle_alpha   90.00
_cell.angle_beta   90.00
_cell.angle_gamma   90.00
#
_symmetry.space_group_name_H-M   'P 1'
#
loop_
_entity.id
_entity.type
_entity.pdbx_description
1 polymer ?
#
loop_
_entity_poly.entity_id
_entity_poly.type
_entity_poly.pdbx_seq_one_letter_code
_entity_poly.pdbx_strand_id
1 'polypeptide(L)'
;MCPRVLVITEKPSSARKIAYALDDDGSPRNAKYGKVTFYVANRGKDELVVVSAVGHLYSIDQVGKGWMYPVFDIKWTPSYRQNKRASYTKQYLDAIKGLGKQVDVYVSACDYDQEGSLIAFNIIKHGIGDKALTKSRRMVYSTLTEKELVSSWQNMSMRLDFPVAAAGKARHEADWLFGINLSRALTIAARRYLDFKKVLSIGRVQGPSLKFVYDHEQSIRSFIPVPYWKIYAETEIGGSVYSLEYEIPGLEREVHAKDVASACRGKIGKVIDIASERSRTLPPPPFNLGDLQREAYKHHKLSPSATLKAAEALYLGAFISYPRTESNKIPSSIDIKEILENLAKNPAYDAEAKELVKEKRFKPRPGKGDDLAHPAIHPTGQRPRRLKDEEQKVYDLVVRRFLVSLGKPLVQLKTDVTVDVNGYIFYLRGVVTQRPGWTVYYGAFFSSKDQVIPEITLGQEIPVTKLSTRRKYTRPGSRFNASSLIRKMEQEKIGTKATRSNIVDTLYNRGYIRGQKIAITSLGENTVETLIHYCPEIIDVKLTRDLEDELEEIESGEKDASVVFDDVVEELKPILARFKENEGQIGRTISNAVLGKPNSDLGSCKLCYRDKVEGSVFCNRHTGAYEMLEKVYQQWRYALGIQWVDYLEKVAKVSGTGNYVKEVIESILD
;
A
#
# COMPACT_ATOMS: atom_id res chain seq x y z
N MET A 1 36.92 11.31 35.46
CA MET A 1 36.60 11.76 34.06
C MET A 1 35.12 11.63 33.88
N CYS A 2 34.50 12.63 33.25
CA CYS A 2 33.08 12.52 32.88
C CYS A 2 32.91 11.39 31.85
N PRO A 3 31.92 10.49 32.02
CA PRO A 3 31.64 9.47 31.03
C PRO A 3 31.37 10.05 29.68
N ARG A 4 32.00 9.51 28.63
CA ARG A 4 31.82 9.97 27.24
C ARG A 4 30.95 9.00 26.49
N VAL A 5 29.87 9.49 25.91
CA VAL A 5 28.82 8.67 25.26
C VAL A 5 28.74 9.00 23.79
N LEU A 6 28.86 8.00 22.90
CA LEU A 6 28.59 8.16 21.47
C LEU A 6 27.13 7.85 21.18
N VAL A 7 26.37 8.84 20.71
CA VAL A 7 24.98 8.70 20.30
C VAL A 7 24.91 8.63 18.77
N ILE A 8 24.49 7.48 18.25
CA ILE A 8 24.39 7.21 16.81
C ILE A 8 22.94 7.35 16.37
N THR A 9 22.69 8.26 15.44
CA THR A 9 21.35 8.47 14.83
C THR A 9 21.35 8.07 13.37
N GLU A 10 20.18 7.88 12.80
CA GLU A 10 20.08 7.52 11.38
C GLU A 10 20.32 8.72 10.46
N LYS A 11 19.77 9.88 10.80
CA LYS A 11 19.74 11.08 9.92
C LYS A 11 20.36 12.32 10.60
N PRO A 12 20.99 13.24 9.83
CA PRO A 12 21.59 14.45 10.39
C PRO A 12 20.58 15.35 11.11
N SER A 13 19.34 15.42 10.64
CA SER A 13 18.27 16.19 11.29
C SER A 13 17.90 15.63 12.67
N SER A 14 17.88 14.31 12.82
CA SER A 14 17.64 13.64 14.10
C SER A 14 18.82 13.90 15.05
N ALA A 15 20.06 13.78 14.57
CA ALA A 15 21.25 14.09 15.38
C ALA A 15 21.19 15.49 15.98
N ARG A 16 20.84 16.48 15.16
CA ARG A 16 20.68 17.86 15.63
C ARG A 16 19.61 17.97 16.72
N LYS A 17 18.40 17.44 16.47
CA LYS A 17 17.30 17.54 17.43
C LYS A 17 17.60 16.85 18.75
N ILE A 18 18.19 15.65 18.69
CA ILE A 18 18.58 14.89 19.88
C ILE A 18 19.65 15.65 20.68
N ALA A 19 20.66 16.21 20.00
CA ALA A 19 21.68 16.99 20.67
C ALA A 19 21.09 18.20 21.40
N TYR A 20 20.22 18.97 20.73
CA TYR A 20 19.59 20.15 21.34
C TYR A 20 18.62 19.79 22.47
N ALA A 21 17.89 18.68 22.36
CA ALA A 21 16.95 18.22 23.39
C ALA A 21 17.66 17.66 24.63
N LEU A 22 18.83 17.06 24.44
CA LEU A 22 19.56 16.42 25.54
C LEU A 22 20.60 17.34 26.20
N ASP A 23 20.95 18.45 25.58
CA ASP A 23 21.91 19.40 26.16
C ASP A 23 21.25 20.18 27.30
N ASP A 24 21.89 20.22 28.47
CA ASP A 24 21.33 20.85 29.68
C ASP A 24 21.08 22.37 29.47
N ASP A 25 21.92 23.02 28.65
CA ASP A 25 21.78 24.45 28.31
C ASP A 25 21.01 24.69 27.01
N GLY A 26 20.60 23.62 26.31
CA GLY A 26 19.91 23.70 25.01
C GLY A 26 20.77 24.31 23.88
N SER A 27 22.10 24.32 24.04
CA SER A 27 23.07 24.97 23.14
C SER A 27 24.27 24.06 22.85
N PRO A 28 24.10 22.86 22.30
CA PRO A 28 25.18 21.91 22.07
C PRO A 28 26.22 22.50 21.10
N ARG A 29 27.48 22.22 21.37
CA ARG A 29 28.59 22.66 20.53
C ARG A 29 28.58 21.91 19.19
N ASN A 30 28.57 22.61 18.10
CA ASN A 30 28.70 22.07 16.75
C ASN A 30 30.20 21.88 16.42
N ALA A 31 30.58 20.67 15.98
CA ALA A 31 31.93 20.31 15.64
C ALA A 31 31.98 19.52 14.31
N LYS A 32 33.16 19.35 13.75
CA LYS A 32 33.39 18.63 12.49
C LYS A 32 34.47 17.58 12.63
N TYR A 33 34.22 16.40 12.08
CA TYR A 33 35.21 15.36 11.80
C TYR A 33 35.38 15.28 10.26
N GLY A 34 36.41 15.88 9.71
CA GLY A 34 36.51 16.10 8.28
C GLY A 34 35.32 16.96 7.77
N LYS A 35 34.50 16.38 6.88
CA LYS A 35 33.28 17.04 6.36
C LYS A 35 32.01 16.73 7.14
N VAL A 36 32.08 15.80 8.09
CA VAL A 36 30.91 15.33 8.86
C VAL A 36 30.70 16.21 10.07
N THR A 37 29.51 16.78 10.16
CA THR A 37 29.07 17.55 11.34
C THR A 37 28.60 16.60 12.42
N PHE A 38 29.02 16.81 13.66
CA PHE A 38 28.52 16.17 14.85
C PHE A 38 28.31 17.21 15.95
N TYR A 39 27.60 16.84 16.99
CA TYR A 39 27.28 17.72 18.12
C TYR A 39 27.87 17.18 19.40
N VAL A 40 28.33 18.07 20.27
CA VAL A 40 28.76 17.75 21.63
C VAL A 40 27.79 18.44 22.57
N ALA A 41 27.07 17.66 23.34
CA ALA A 41 26.08 18.10 24.32
C ALA A 41 26.51 17.63 25.72
N ASN A 42 26.14 18.38 26.75
CA ASN A 42 26.38 18.03 28.15
C ASN A 42 25.06 17.60 28.79
N ARG A 43 25.02 16.44 29.41
CA ARG A 43 23.87 15.95 30.14
C ARG A 43 24.25 15.45 31.54
N GLY A 44 24.04 16.27 32.53
CA GLY A 44 24.50 16.01 33.90
C GLY A 44 26.03 15.84 33.95
N LYS A 45 26.48 14.60 34.17
CA LYS A 45 27.90 14.26 34.18
C LYS A 45 28.43 13.69 32.87
N ASP A 46 27.58 13.46 31.90
CA ASP A 46 27.91 12.80 30.63
C ASP A 46 28.22 13.83 29.52
N GLU A 47 29.32 13.62 28.79
CA GLU A 47 29.60 14.29 27.51
C GLU A 47 29.01 13.43 26.37
N LEU A 48 28.02 13.96 25.66
CA LEU A 48 27.34 13.28 24.58
C LEU A 48 27.91 13.73 23.22
N VAL A 49 28.47 12.79 22.47
CA VAL A 49 28.91 12.99 21.08
C VAL A 49 27.83 12.44 20.15
N VAL A 50 27.02 13.32 19.57
CA VAL A 50 25.87 12.94 18.73
C VAL A 50 26.24 13.04 17.26
N VAL A 51 26.19 11.90 16.55
CA VAL A 51 26.57 11.78 15.13
C VAL A 51 25.54 10.99 14.33
N SER A 52 25.41 11.26 13.04
CA SER A 52 24.47 10.54 12.18
C SER A 52 25.16 9.51 11.28
N ALA A 53 24.43 8.45 10.94
CA ALA A 53 24.84 7.38 10.03
C ALA A 53 24.51 7.70 8.54
N VAL A 54 23.56 8.57 8.24
CA VAL A 54 22.98 8.84 6.89
C VAL A 54 22.41 7.59 6.20
N GLY A 55 21.82 6.67 6.98
CA GLY A 55 21.30 5.39 6.55
C GLY A 55 22.31 4.26 6.68
N HIS A 56 22.15 3.18 5.88
CA HIS A 56 23.02 2.00 5.94
C HIS A 56 24.45 2.28 5.50
N LEU A 57 25.41 2.21 6.43
CA LEU A 57 26.84 2.33 6.15
C LEU A 57 27.48 0.97 5.75
N TYR A 58 26.76 -0.11 5.98
CA TYR A 58 27.12 -1.46 5.55
C TYR A 58 26.02 -2.04 4.70
N SER A 59 26.41 -2.84 3.71
CA SER A 59 25.52 -3.57 2.79
C SER A 59 26.11 -4.94 2.47
N ILE A 60 25.26 -5.84 1.98
CA ILE A 60 25.65 -7.21 1.66
C ILE A 60 26.34 -7.24 0.30
N ASP A 61 27.42 -8.00 0.20
CA ASP A 61 28.14 -8.27 -1.04
C ASP A 61 28.45 -9.77 -1.13
N GLN A 62 28.62 -10.26 -2.34
CA GLN A 62 29.11 -11.64 -2.54
C GLN A 62 30.56 -11.81 -2.08
N VAL A 63 30.91 -13.02 -1.68
CA VAL A 63 32.29 -13.43 -1.54
C VAL A 63 32.80 -13.80 -2.94
N GLY A 64 33.93 -13.23 -3.34
CA GLY A 64 34.47 -13.43 -4.70
C GLY A 64 34.06 -12.34 -5.69
N LYS A 65 34.37 -12.57 -6.97
CA LYS A 65 34.12 -11.66 -8.10
C LYS A 65 33.29 -12.35 -9.17
N GLY A 66 32.60 -11.59 -9.99
CA GLY A 66 31.85 -12.11 -11.13
C GLY A 66 30.36 -11.76 -11.07
N TRP A 67 29.68 -12.06 -12.18
CA TRP A 67 28.24 -11.77 -12.36
C TRP A 67 27.45 -13.04 -12.69
N MET A 68 27.91 -14.18 -12.14
CA MET A 68 27.27 -15.49 -12.31
C MET A 68 26.33 -15.80 -11.16
N TYR A 69 25.52 -16.83 -11.30
CA TYR A 69 24.69 -17.46 -10.28
C TYR A 69 24.86 -18.98 -10.31
N PRO A 70 24.62 -19.72 -9.21
CA PRO A 70 24.14 -19.26 -7.92
C PRO A 70 25.22 -18.58 -7.08
N VAL A 71 24.80 -17.69 -6.16
CA VAL A 71 25.64 -17.05 -5.16
C VAL A 71 24.97 -17.21 -3.79
N PHE A 72 25.64 -17.91 -2.87
CA PHE A 72 25.17 -18.11 -1.48
C PHE A 72 26.16 -17.55 -0.46
N ASP A 73 27.45 -17.47 -0.81
CA ASP A 73 28.47 -16.90 0.07
C ASP A 73 28.39 -15.38 0.07
N ILE A 74 28.00 -14.82 1.20
CA ILE A 74 27.78 -13.38 1.39
C ILE A 74 28.61 -12.81 2.53
N LYS A 75 28.82 -11.50 2.50
CA LYS A 75 29.49 -10.74 3.56
C LYS A 75 28.97 -9.33 3.67
N TRP A 76 28.94 -8.81 4.88
CA TRP A 76 28.67 -7.41 5.12
C TRP A 76 29.91 -6.57 4.88
N THR A 77 29.80 -5.59 3.99
CA THR A 77 30.90 -4.70 3.59
C THR A 77 30.47 -3.24 3.67
N PRO A 78 31.40 -2.30 3.85
CA PRO A 78 31.05 -0.86 3.79
C PRO A 78 30.41 -0.50 2.46
N SER A 79 29.25 0.18 2.50
CA SER A 79 28.42 0.51 1.33
C SER A 79 29.16 1.29 0.24
N TYR A 80 30.12 2.15 0.63
CA TYR A 80 30.94 2.91 -0.32
C TYR A 80 31.85 2.05 -1.20
N ARG A 81 32.14 0.79 -0.83
CA ARG A 81 32.95 -0.14 -1.65
C ARG A 81 32.17 -0.76 -2.79
N GLN A 82 30.87 -0.90 -2.62
CA GLN A 82 30.01 -1.57 -3.62
C GLN A 82 29.43 -0.57 -4.64
N ASN A 83 29.09 0.63 -4.20
CA ASN A 83 28.37 1.59 -5.02
C ASN A 83 29.07 2.95 -5.02
N LYS A 84 29.50 3.40 -6.18
CA LYS A 84 30.11 4.74 -6.36
C LYS A 84 29.19 5.88 -5.89
N ARG A 85 27.86 5.72 -6.00
CA ARG A 85 26.89 6.69 -5.51
C ARG A 85 26.85 6.76 -3.98
N ALA A 86 27.27 5.72 -3.29
CA ALA A 86 27.39 5.66 -1.84
C ALA A 86 28.77 6.09 -1.30
N SER A 87 29.65 6.63 -2.16
CA SER A 87 31.02 7.05 -1.77
C SER A 87 31.04 8.06 -0.59
N TYR A 88 30.00 8.88 -0.48
CA TYR A 88 29.84 9.83 0.63
C TYR A 88 29.72 9.13 2.00
N THR A 89 29.25 7.87 2.06
CA THR A 89 29.10 7.15 3.32
C THR A 89 30.42 6.83 3.99
N LYS A 90 31.53 6.83 3.23
CA LYS A 90 32.88 6.60 3.76
C LYS A 90 33.23 7.61 4.86
N GLN A 91 33.02 8.89 4.61
CA GLN A 91 33.32 9.95 5.56
C GLN A 91 32.55 9.84 6.87
N TYR A 92 31.26 9.38 6.80
CA TYR A 92 30.44 9.17 8.00
C TYR A 92 30.92 7.94 8.80
N LEU A 93 31.26 6.86 8.12
CA LEU A 93 31.84 5.69 8.77
C LEU A 93 33.17 6.00 9.44
N ASP A 94 34.07 6.73 8.76
CA ASP A 94 35.35 7.17 9.28
C ASP A 94 35.18 8.10 10.51
N ALA A 95 34.20 9.03 10.45
CA ALA A 95 33.87 9.89 11.58
C ALA A 95 33.38 9.10 12.80
N ILE A 96 32.43 8.18 12.61
CA ILE A 96 31.88 7.37 13.69
C ILE A 96 32.99 6.49 14.30
N LYS A 97 33.85 5.87 13.50
CA LYS A 97 34.99 5.09 13.97
C LYS A 97 35.99 5.95 14.76
N GLY A 98 36.29 7.16 14.27
CA GLY A 98 37.21 8.07 14.95
C GLY A 98 36.68 8.56 16.29
N LEU A 99 35.42 9.01 16.31
CA LEU A 99 34.74 9.48 17.51
C LEU A 99 34.48 8.37 18.53
N GLY A 100 34.26 7.14 18.05
CA GLY A 100 33.97 5.96 18.89
C GLY A 100 35.17 5.33 19.59
N LYS A 101 36.43 5.78 19.33
CA LYS A 101 37.62 5.18 19.92
C LYS A 101 37.81 5.47 21.43
N GLN A 102 37.26 6.58 21.90
CA GLN A 102 37.45 7.07 23.27
C GLN A 102 36.11 7.38 23.92
N VAL A 103 35.22 6.37 23.94
CA VAL A 103 33.93 6.49 24.60
C VAL A 103 33.66 5.32 25.51
N ASP A 104 32.89 5.55 26.56
CA ASP A 104 32.56 4.55 27.56
C ASP A 104 31.31 3.76 27.18
N VAL A 105 30.34 4.41 26.49
CA VAL A 105 29.04 3.87 26.15
C VAL A 105 28.66 4.27 24.73
N TYR A 106 27.98 3.37 24.02
CA TYR A 106 27.40 3.58 22.69
C TYR A 106 25.89 3.58 22.79
N VAL A 107 25.21 4.61 22.30
CA VAL A 107 23.75 4.67 22.32
C VAL A 107 23.22 4.64 20.90
N SER A 108 22.41 3.65 20.58
CA SER A 108 21.61 3.66 19.36
C SER A 108 20.40 4.57 19.57
N ALA A 109 20.35 5.67 18.84
CA ALA A 109 19.21 6.58 18.72
C ALA A 109 18.76 6.68 17.26
N CYS A 110 18.86 5.56 16.50
CA CYS A 110 18.25 5.40 15.19
C CYS A 110 16.73 5.21 15.33
N ASP A 111 15.97 5.33 14.25
CA ASP A 111 14.53 5.09 14.26
C ASP A 111 14.21 3.70 14.84
N TYR A 112 13.08 3.57 15.54
CA TYR A 112 12.75 2.33 16.26
C TYR A 112 12.00 1.37 15.34
N ASP A 113 12.71 0.87 14.33
CA ASP A 113 12.26 -0.19 13.43
C ASP A 113 13.41 -1.17 13.14
N GLN A 114 13.14 -2.22 12.36
CA GLN A 114 14.14 -3.21 11.98
C GLN A 114 15.33 -2.58 11.24
N GLU A 115 15.08 -1.58 10.38
CA GLU A 115 16.12 -0.88 9.62
C GLU A 115 17.05 -0.08 10.53
N GLY A 116 16.49 0.77 11.41
CA GLY A 116 17.27 1.57 12.33
C GLY A 116 18.04 0.72 13.35
N SER A 117 17.45 -0.39 13.81
CA SER A 117 18.12 -1.34 14.71
C SER A 117 19.30 -2.03 14.00
N LEU A 118 19.12 -2.44 12.75
CA LEU A 118 20.18 -3.04 11.92
C LEU A 118 21.28 -2.04 11.57
N ILE A 119 20.95 -0.79 11.25
CA ILE A 119 21.93 0.28 10.98
C ILE A 119 22.86 0.43 12.17
N ALA A 120 22.31 0.61 13.37
CA ALA A 120 23.09 0.79 14.59
C ALA A 120 23.94 -0.45 14.91
N PHE A 121 23.34 -1.64 14.82
CA PHE A 121 24.02 -2.91 15.07
C PHE A 121 25.23 -3.09 14.14
N ASN A 122 25.06 -2.92 12.84
CA ASN A 122 26.14 -3.07 11.86
C ASN A 122 27.27 -2.05 12.06
N ILE A 123 26.93 -0.80 12.39
CA ILE A 123 27.92 0.25 12.67
C ILE A 123 28.73 -0.11 13.90
N ILE A 124 28.09 -0.52 14.99
CA ILE A 124 28.77 -0.84 16.23
C ILE A 124 29.60 -2.11 16.06
N LYS A 125 29.03 -3.19 15.51
CA LYS A 125 29.72 -4.47 15.31
C LYS A 125 30.88 -4.35 14.33
N HIS A 126 30.62 -3.95 13.10
CA HIS A 126 31.60 -3.96 12.01
C HIS A 126 32.42 -2.67 11.94
N GLY A 127 31.92 -1.56 12.46
CA GLY A 127 32.59 -0.27 12.47
C GLY A 127 33.50 -0.06 13.66
N ILE A 128 33.05 -0.43 14.85
CA ILE A 128 33.76 -0.17 16.11
C ILE A 128 34.37 -1.47 16.64
N GLY A 129 33.58 -2.56 16.70
CA GLY A 129 34.01 -3.90 17.11
C GLY A 129 33.08 -4.55 18.09
N ASP A 130 33.19 -5.90 18.24
CA ASP A 130 32.26 -6.70 19.02
C ASP A 130 32.22 -6.30 20.53
N LYS A 131 33.36 -5.87 21.10
CA LYS A 131 33.40 -5.39 22.48
C LYS A 131 32.54 -4.15 22.74
N ALA A 132 32.22 -3.37 21.71
CA ALA A 132 31.36 -2.21 21.83
C ALA A 132 29.89 -2.59 22.01
N LEU A 133 29.47 -3.77 21.50
CA LEU A 133 28.10 -4.28 21.68
C LEU A 133 27.72 -4.48 23.14
N THR A 134 28.67 -4.93 24.00
CA THR A 134 28.41 -5.13 25.44
C THR A 134 28.24 -3.83 26.23
N LYS A 135 28.69 -2.69 25.63
CA LYS A 135 28.57 -1.36 26.21
C LYS A 135 27.49 -0.52 25.51
N SER A 136 26.65 -1.17 24.68
CA SER A 136 25.66 -0.49 23.88
C SER A 136 24.31 -0.42 24.58
N ARG A 137 23.59 0.69 24.37
CA ARG A 137 22.26 0.99 24.89
C ARG A 137 21.33 1.39 23.77
N ARG A 138 20.02 1.34 24.02
CA ARG A 138 18.98 1.69 23.04
C ARG A 138 18.08 2.79 23.59
N MET A 139 18.03 3.93 22.91
CA MET A 139 17.08 5.01 23.10
C MET A 139 15.91 4.85 22.13
N VAL A 140 14.67 4.75 22.65
CA VAL A 140 13.43 4.51 21.88
C VAL A 140 12.52 5.72 21.96
N TYR A 141 12.08 6.21 20.82
CA TYR A 141 11.16 7.34 20.70
C TYR A 141 10.30 7.23 19.44
N SER A 142 9.10 7.79 19.51
CA SER A 142 8.14 7.85 18.41
C SER A 142 7.97 9.25 17.84
N THR A 143 8.43 10.29 18.57
CA THR A 143 8.49 11.68 18.07
C THR A 143 9.85 12.30 18.37
N LEU A 144 10.20 13.35 17.63
CA LEU A 144 11.41 14.13 17.85
C LEU A 144 11.11 15.41 18.66
N THR A 145 10.12 15.35 19.54
CA THR A 145 9.85 16.43 20.50
C THR A 145 10.84 16.37 21.66
N GLU A 146 11.22 17.52 22.20
CA GLU A 146 12.17 17.61 23.33
C GLU A 146 11.71 16.76 24.54
N LYS A 147 10.44 16.88 24.92
CA LYS A 147 9.82 16.14 26.03
C LYS A 147 10.00 14.62 25.89
N GLU A 148 9.72 14.07 24.69
CA GLU A 148 9.88 12.63 24.45
C GLU A 148 11.35 12.22 24.38
N LEU A 149 12.21 13.00 23.74
CA LEU A 149 13.64 12.69 23.66
C LEU A 149 14.31 12.65 25.02
N VAL A 150 13.98 13.61 25.90
CA VAL A 150 14.46 13.62 27.30
C VAL A 150 13.95 12.40 28.06
N SER A 151 12.66 12.08 27.96
CA SER A 151 12.08 10.91 28.59
C SER A 151 12.72 9.61 28.07
N SER A 152 12.93 9.50 26.75
CA SER A 152 13.57 8.34 26.12
C SER A 152 15.03 8.14 26.56
N TRP A 153 15.76 9.23 26.79
CA TRP A 153 17.11 9.19 27.34
C TRP A 153 17.12 8.62 28.77
N GLN A 154 16.21 9.10 29.62
CA GLN A 154 16.09 8.65 31.00
C GLN A 154 15.69 7.18 31.15
N ASN A 155 14.87 6.69 30.19
CA ASN A 155 14.32 5.33 30.21
C ASN A 155 14.93 4.43 29.13
N MET A 156 16.16 4.72 28.65
CA MET A 156 16.79 3.92 27.62
C MET A 156 17.05 2.49 28.07
N SER A 157 16.96 1.53 27.16
CA SER A 157 17.35 0.15 27.41
C SER A 157 18.86 0.03 27.59
N MET A 158 19.28 -0.77 28.54
CA MET A 158 20.69 -1.02 28.89
C MET A 158 21.41 -1.91 27.84
N ARG A 159 20.72 -2.37 26.81
CA ARG A 159 21.26 -3.16 25.69
C ARG A 159 20.54 -2.82 24.40
N LEU A 160 21.16 -3.16 23.26
CA LEU A 160 20.49 -3.09 21.97
C LEU A 160 19.36 -4.11 21.89
N ASP A 161 18.41 -3.85 21.01
CA ASP A 161 17.37 -4.80 20.66
C ASP A 161 17.91 -5.79 19.62
N PHE A 162 18.58 -6.82 20.11
CA PHE A 162 19.24 -7.83 19.27
C PHE A 162 18.27 -8.63 18.42
N PRO A 163 17.09 -9.08 18.91
CA PRO A 163 16.13 -9.80 18.08
C PRO A 163 15.63 -8.96 16.89
N VAL A 164 15.27 -7.69 17.11
CA VAL A 164 14.84 -6.78 16.02
C VAL A 164 15.96 -6.56 15.00
N ALA A 165 17.22 -6.39 15.47
CA ALA A 165 18.37 -6.26 14.58
C ALA A 165 18.65 -7.55 13.80
N ALA A 166 18.45 -8.73 14.43
CA ALA A 166 18.61 -10.04 13.81
C ALA A 166 17.54 -10.29 12.72
N ALA A 167 16.28 -9.95 13.00
CA ALA A 167 15.19 -10.02 12.03
C ALA A 167 15.48 -9.10 10.81
N GLY A 168 15.93 -7.86 11.06
CA GLY A 168 16.36 -6.94 10.00
C GLY A 168 17.53 -7.51 9.18
N LYS A 169 18.52 -8.13 9.83
CA LYS A 169 19.65 -8.79 9.16
C LYS A 169 19.18 -9.94 8.27
N ALA A 170 18.39 -10.87 8.83
CA ALA A 170 17.86 -12.02 8.09
C ALA A 170 17.03 -11.58 6.87
N ARG A 171 16.19 -10.56 7.03
CA ARG A 171 15.44 -9.95 5.92
C ARG A 171 16.35 -9.45 4.81
N HIS A 172 17.36 -8.65 5.15
CA HIS A 172 18.30 -8.12 4.16
C HIS A 172 19.07 -9.22 3.43
N GLU A 173 19.49 -10.26 4.16
CA GLU A 173 20.22 -11.41 3.58
C GLU A 173 19.32 -12.21 2.64
N ALA A 174 18.08 -12.53 3.06
CA ALA A 174 17.09 -13.21 2.22
C ALA A 174 16.75 -12.39 0.97
N ASP A 175 16.39 -11.11 1.11
CA ASP A 175 16.03 -10.23 0.00
C ASP A 175 17.21 -10.08 -1.00
N TRP A 176 18.44 -10.04 -0.49
CA TRP A 176 19.63 -9.98 -1.33
C TRP A 176 19.86 -11.31 -2.09
N LEU A 177 19.76 -12.46 -1.41
CA LEU A 177 19.93 -13.78 -2.02
C LEU A 177 18.89 -14.02 -3.13
N PHE A 178 17.62 -13.82 -2.85
CA PHE A 178 16.55 -13.90 -3.86
C PHE A 178 16.80 -12.91 -5.01
N GLY A 179 17.02 -11.65 -4.66
CA GLY A 179 17.17 -10.58 -5.64
C GLY A 179 18.35 -10.77 -6.58
N ILE A 180 19.53 -11.10 -6.06
CA ILE A 180 20.75 -11.24 -6.88
C ILE A 180 20.69 -12.47 -7.77
N ASN A 181 20.31 -13.63 -7.22
CA ASN A 181 20.30 -14.89 -7.91
C ASN A 181 19.26 -14.90 -9.04
N LEU A 182 18.00 -14.53 -8.74
CA LEU A 182 16.94 -14.54 -9.72
C LEU A 182 17.12 -13.47 -10.81
N SER A 183 17.59 -12.28 -10.43
CA SER A 183 17.82 -11.20 -11.40
C SER A 183 18.96 -11.55 -12.34
N ARG A 184 20.03 -12.19 -11.85
CA ARG A 184 21.13 -12.67 -12.70
C ARG A 184 20.67 -13.79 -13.61
N ALA A 185 19.96 -14.79 -13.08
CA ALA A 185 19.44 -15.90 -13.85
C ALA A 185 18.59 -15.44 -15.04
N LEU A 186 17.59 -14.59 -14.80
CA LEU A 186 16.74 -14.01 -15.85
C LEU A 186 17.54 -13.17 -16.86
N THR A 187 18.46 -12.35 -16.37
CA THR A 187 19.22 -11.45 -17.24
C THR A 187 20.23 -12.21 -18.10
N ILE A 188 20.91 -13.23 -17.56
CA ILE A 188 21.85 -14.09 -18.31
C ILE A 188 21.07 -14.85 -19.38
N ALA A 189 19.96 -15.48 -19.03
CA ALA A 189 19.10 -16.17 -19.98
C ALA A 189 18.66 -15.26 -21.13
N ALA A 190 18.15 -14.07 -20.82
CA ALA A 190 17.71 -13.11 -21.85
C ALA A 190 18.87 -12.64 -22.75
N ARG A 191 20.05 -12.38 -22.20
CA ARG A 191 21.21 -11.88 -22.93
C ARG A 191 21.82 -12.90 -23.91
N ARG A 192 21.49 -14.17 -23.80
CA ARG A 192 21.92 -15.18 -24.79
C ARG A 192 21.30 -14.95 -26.17
N TYR A 193 20.13 -14.34 -26.23
CA TYR A 193 19.33 -14.20 -27.45
C TYR A 193 18.98 -12.75 -27.82
N LEU A 194 19.23 -11.80 -26.91
CA LEU A 194 18.93 -10.38 -27.10
C LEU A 194 20.12 -9.52 -26.65
N ASP A 195 20.43 -8.46 -27.40
CA ASP A 195 21.33 -7.39 -26.92
C ASP A 195 20.59 -6.56 -25.86
N PHE A 196 20.38 -7.17 -24.71
CA PHE A 196 19.59 -6.60 -23.61
C PHE A 196 20.50 -5.95 -22.57
N LYS A 197 20.57 -4.61 -22.58
CA LYS A 197 21.47 -3.84 -21.70
C LYS A 197 20.92 -3.69 -20.27
N LYS A 198 19.60 -3.80 -20.07
CA LYS A 198 18.97 -3.66 -18.76
C LYS A 198 19.08 -4.96 -17.95
N VAL A 199 18.99 -4.83 -16.62
CA VAL A 199 18.86 -5.97 -15.71
C VAL A 199 17.35 -6.28 -15.54
N LEU A 200 16.98 -7.53 -15.81
CA LEU A 200 15.66 -8.07 -15.49
C LEU A 200 15.62 -8.37 -13.98
N SER A 201 15.19 -7.41 -13.20
CA SER A 201 15.18 -7.54 -11.75
C SER A 201 13.89 -8.19 -11.28
N ILE A 202 14.04 -9.22 -10.47
CA ILE A 202 12.94 -9.86 -9.76
C ILE A 202 13.38 -10.20 -8.34
N GLY A 203 12.46 -10.24 -7.40
CA GLY A 203 12.69 -10.61 -6.01
C GLY A 203 11.43 -11.18 -5.41
N ARG A 204 11.53 -11.75 -4.21
CA ARG A 204 10.44 -12.48 -3.54
C ARG A 204 9.14 -11.69 -3.37
N VAL A 205 9.18 -10.39 -3.08
CA VAL A 205 7.97 -9.55 -2.97
C VAL A 205 7.57 -8.94 -4.31
N GLN A 206 8.55 -8.67 -5.19
CA GLN A 206 8.33 -8.11 -6.52
C GLN A 206 7.55 -9.05 -7.43
N GLY A 207 7.88 -10.35 -7.40
CA GLY A 207 7.24 -11.39 -8.21
C GLY A 207 5.74 -11.47 -7.96
N PRO A 208 5.29 -11.79 -6.74
CA PRO A 208 3.87 -11.85 -6.41
C PRO A 208 3.13 -10.53 -6.66
N SER A 209 3.76 -9.39 -6.38
CA SER A 209 3.14 -8.07 -6.63
C SER A 209 2.89 -7.83 -8.12
N LEU A 210 3.82 -8.24 -8.99
CA LEU A 210 3.65 -8.17 -10.44
C LEU A 210 2.57 -9.16 -10.92
N LYS A 211 2.51 -10.34 -10.31
CA LYS A 211 1.49 -11.35 -10.61
C LYS A 211 0.09 -10.85 -10.28
N PHE A 212 -0.13 -10.12 -9.21
CA PHE A 212 -1.44 -9.51 -8.94
C PHE A 212 -1.92 -8.61 -10.08
N VAL A 213 -1.00 -7.80 -10.61
CA VAL A 213 -1.32 -6.92 -11.75
C VAL A 213 -1.60 -7.75 -13.00
N TYR A 214 -0.81 -8.80 -13.24
CA TYR A 214 -0.99 -9.72 -14.36
C TYR A 214 -2.35 -10.42 -14.32
N ASP A 215 -2.68 -11.10 -13.23
CA ASP A 215 -3.92 -11.86 -13.07
C ASP A 215 -5.15 -10.95 -13.24
N HIS A 216 -5.08 -9.75 -12.65
CA HIS A 216 -6.16 -8.77 -12.78
C HIS A 216 -6.30 -8.23 -14.21
N GLU A 217 -5.21 -7.98 -14.91
CA GLU A 217 -5.25 -7.55 -16.32
C GLU A 217 -5.79 -8.68 -17.21
N GLN A 218 -5.43 -9.95 -16.97
CA GLN A 218 -6.01 -11.09 -17.69
C GLN A 218 -7.54 -11.14 -17.49
N SER A 219 -8.01 -10.97 -16.24
CA SER A 219 -9.44 -10.94 -15.95
C SER A 219 -10.19 -9.82 -16.66
N ILE A 220 -9.57 -8.66 -16.83
CA ILE A 220 -10.14 -7.53 -17.58
C ILE A 220 -10.17 -7.81 -19.09
N ARG A 221 -9.09 -8.38 -19.63
CA ARG A 221 -8.97 -8.65 -21.07
C ARG A 221 -9.85 -9.80 -21.56
N SER A 222 -10.24 -10.71 -20.67
CA SER A 222 -11.15 -11.81 -20.95
C SER A 222 -12.59 -11.56 -20.48
N PHE A 223 -12.88 -10.33 -20.01
CA PHE A 223 -14.19 -10.01 -19.44
C PHE A 223 -15.28 -9.87 -20.53
N ILE A 224 -16.44 -10.51 -20.29
CA ILE A 224 -17.62 -10.39 -21.14
C ILE A 224 -18.74 -9.72 -20.33
N PRO A 225 -19.19 -8.53 -20.70
CA PRO A 225 -20.31 -7.87 -20.05
C PRO A 225 -21.62 -8.66 -20.23
N VAL A 226 -22.43 -8.76 -19.19
CA VAL A 226 -23.76 -9.36 -19.23
C VAL A 226 -24.80 -8.25 -19.07
N PRO A 227 -25.85 -8.21 -19.91
CA PRO A 227 -26.91 -7.22 -19.79
C PRO A 227 -27.83 -7.52 -18.61
N TYR A 228 -28.30 -6.44 -17.97
CA TYR A 228 -29.36 -6.47 -16.97
C TYR A 228 -30.17 -5.16 -17.04
N TRP A 229 -31.39 -5.17 -16.50
CA TRP A 229 -32.28 -4.00 -16.57
C TRP A 229 -32.59 -3.48 -15.19
N LYS A 230 -32.57 -2.16 -15.07
CA LYS A 230 -33.07 -1.43 -13.92
C LYS A 230 -34.34 -0.70 -14.29
N ILE A 231 -35.32 -0.71 -13.41
CA ILE A 231 -36.57 0.04 -13.57
C ILE A 231 -36.59 1.17 -12.55
N TYR A 232 -36.92 2.35 -13.05
CA TYR A 232 -37.13 3.55 -12.26
C TYR A 232 -38.50 4.13 -12.56
N ALA A 233 -39.26 4.44 -11.54
CA ALA A 233 -40.49 5.21 -11.65
C ALA A 233 -40.20 6.63 -11.14
N GLU A 234 -40.67 7.65 -11.85
CA GLU A 234 -40.64 9.04 -11.39
C GLU A 234 -42.03 9.39 -10.84
N THR A 235 -42.05 10.11 -9.73
CA THR A 235 -43.24 10.63 -9.08
C THR A 235 -43.04 12.07 -8.71
N GLU A 236 -44.14 12.85 -8.67
CA GLU A 236 -44.12 14.24 -8.19
C GLU A 236 -44.86 14.32 -6.86
N ILE A 237 -44.17 14.82 -5.84
CA ILE A 237 -44.71 15.01 -4.49
C ILE A 237 -44.34 16.40 -4.00
N GLY A 238 -45.32 17.23 -3.66
CA GLY A 238 -45.07 18.59 -3.18
C GLY A 238 -44.35 19.50 -4.19
N GLY A 239 -44.55 19.28 -5.51
CA GLY A 239 -43.92 20.05 -6.58
C GLY A 239 -42.47 19.64 -6.90
N SER A 240 -41.97 18.58 -6.28
CA SER A 240 -40.62 18.02 -6.54
C SER A 240 -40.70 16.62 -7.13
N VAL A 241 -39.79 16.32 -8.06
CA VAL A 241 -39.71 15.01 -8.71
C VAL A 241 -38.78 14.07 -7.95
N TYR A 242 -39.28 12.90 -7.61
CA TYR A 242 -38.52 11.84 -6.92
C TYR A 242 -38.45 10.58 -7.77
N SER A 243 -37.36 9.84 -7.62
CA SER A 243 -37.16 8.56 -8.31
C SER A 243 -37.36 7.40 -7.35
N LEU A 244 -38.25 6.52 -7.72
CA LEU A 244 -38.51 5.23 -7.05
C LEU A 244 -37.69 4.15 -7.77
N GLU A 245 -37.00 3.30 -7.01
CA GLU A 245 -36.28 2.14 -7.55
C GLU A 245 -37.08 0.87 -7.37
N TYR A 246 -37.17 0.07 -8.41
CA TYR A 246 -37.81 -1.24 -8.32
C TYR A 246 -37.07 -2.16 -7.35
N GLU A 247 -37.79 -3.01 -6.62
CA GLU A 247 -37.23 -3.86 -5.56
C GLU A 247 -36.09 -4.78 -6.03
N ILE A 248 -36.18 -5.31 -7.29
CA ILE A 248 -35.13 -6.13 -7.86
C ILE A 248 -34.07 -5.23 -8.50
N PRO A 249 -32.85 -5.18 -7.94
CA PRO A 249 -31.80 -4.23 -8.37
C PRO A 249 -31.31 -4.42 -9.80
N GLY A 250 -31.59 -5.59 -10.40
CA GLY A 250 -31.22 -5.89 -11.77
C GLY A 250 -32.00 -7.10 -12.30
N LEU A 251 -32.89 -6.86 -13.22
CA LEU A 251 -33.63 -7.92 -13.90
C LEU A 251 -32.77 -8.55 -15.00
N GLU A 252 -32.70 -9.85 -15.05
CA GLU A 252 -31.86 -10.57 -16.01
C GLU A 252 -32.48 -10.70 -17.40
N ARG A 253 -33.81 -10.52 -17.55
CA ARG A 253 -34.54 -10.64 -18.81
C ARG A 253 -35.20 -9.33 -19.23
N GLU A 254 -35.03 -8.98 -20.51
CA GLU A 254 -35.68 -7.80 -21.10
C GLU A 254 -37.22 -7.87 -21.05
N VAL A 255 -37.76 -9.05 -21.31
CA VAL A 255 -39.22 -9.26 -21.32
C VAL A 255 -39.81 -8.93 -19.95
N HIS A 256 -39.23 -9.46 -18.85
CA HIS A 256 -39.70 -9.14 -17.50
C HIS A 256 -39.61 -7.64 -17.19
N ALA A 257 -38.55 -6.96 -17.65
CA ALA A 257 -38.45 -5.52 -17.46
C ALA A 257 -39.52 -4.73 -18.23
N LYS A 258 -39.89 -5.22 -19.43
CA LYS A 258 -40.99 -4.65 -20.23
C LYS A 258 -42.34 -4.94 -19.61
N ASP A 259 -42.56 -6.15 -19.09
CA ASP A 259 -43.80 -6.57 -18.44
C ASP A 259 -44.09 -5.70 -17.21
N VAL A 260 -43.10 -5.55 -16.30
CA VAL A 260 -43.20 -4.67 -15.14
C VAL A 260 -43.47 -3.22 -15.57
N ALA A 261 -42.74 -2.73 -16.56
CA ALA A 261 -42.91 -1.37 -17.06
C ALA A 261 -44.30 -1.13 -17.66
N SER A 262 -44.83 -2.10 -18.37
CA SER A 262 -46.16 -2.03 -18.97
C SER A 262 -47.27 -2.08 -17.91
N ALA A 263 -47.11 -2.95 -16.93
CA ALA A 263 -48.05 -3.13 -15.82
C ALA A 263 -48.16 -1.89 -14.91
N CYS A 264 -47.03 -1.19 -14.73
CA CYS A 264 -46.97 -0.02 -13.82
C CYS A 264 -47.19 1.34 -14.51
N ARG A 265 -47.15 1.39 -15.83
CA ARG A 265 -47.25 2.66 -16.58
C ARG A 265 -48.61 3.35 -16.38
N GLY A 266 -48.60 4.63 -15.93
CA GLY A 266 -49.79 5.41 -15.70
C GLY A 266 -50.64 4.91 -14.51
N LYS A 267 -50.09 4.04 -13.69
CA LYS A 267 -50.76 3.58 -12.46
C LYS A 267 -50.44 4.47 -11.28
N ILE A 268 -51.33 4.46 -10.31
CA ILE A 268 -51.15 5.13 -9.02
C ILE A 268 -50.58 4.08 -8.07
N GLY A 269 -49.42 4.41 -7.49
CA GLY A 269 -48.83 3.62 -6.42
C GLY A 269 -49.44 3.94 -5.08
N LYS A 270 -49.42 2.99 -4.16
CA LYS A 270 -49.86 3.15 -2.79
C LYS A 270 -48.73 2.87 -1.82
N VAL A 271 -48.54 3.77 -0.85
CA VAL A 271 -47.58 3.56 0.24
C VAL A 271 -48.06 2.45 1.13
N ILE A 272 -47.34 1.35 1.19
CA ILE A 272 -47.72 0.18 1.99
C ILE A 272 -46.84 -0.02 3.23
N ASP A 273 -45.66 0.61 3.29
CA ASP A 273 -44.80 0.60 4.48
C ASP A 273 -43.86 1.83 4.50
N ILE A 274 -43.50 2.26 5.71
CA ILE A 274 -42.54 3.33 5.95
C ILE A 274 -41.63 2.89 7.09
N ALA A 275 -40.41 2.48 6.75
CA ALA A 275 -39.39 2.09 7.71
C ALA A 275 -38.38 3.22 7.92
N SER A 276 -38.13 3.58 9.16
CA SER A 276 -37.13 4.58 9.50
C SER A 276 -36.12 4.02 10.50
N GLU A 277 -34.84 4.11 10.15
CA GLU A 277 -33.74 3.63 10.99
C GLU A 277 -32.72 4.74 11.26
N ARG A 278 -32.27 4.83 12.51
CA ARG A 278 -31.14 5.69 12.89
C ARG A 278 -29.84 4.95 12.70
N SER A 279 -29.11 5.30 11.65
CA SER A 279 -27.78 4.80 11.38
C SER A 279 -26.73 5.62 12.14
N ARG A 280 -25.81 4.94 12.82
CA ARG A 280 -24.69 5.56 13.55
C ARG A 280 -23.38 5.15 12.92
N THR A 281 -22.67 6.10 12.31
CA THR A 281 -21.33 5.89 11.75
C THR A 281 -20.28 6.43 12.72
N LEU A 282 -19.48 5.53 13.28
CA LEU A 282 -18.40 5.91 14.18
C LEU A 282 -17.30 6.68 13.46
N PRO A 283 -16.55 7.56 14.16
CA PRO A 283 -15.41 8.25 13.57
C PRO A 283 -14.36 7.24 13.09
N PRO A 284 -13.66 7.50 11.97
CA PRO A 284 -12.53 6.66 11.58
C PRO A 284 -11.39 6.78 12.61
N PRO A 285 -10.60 5.70 12.81
CA PRO A 285 -9.47 5.73 13.73
C PRO A 285 -8.33 6.61 13.21
N PRO A 286 -7.34 6.94 14.05
CA PRO A 286 -6.10 7.58 13.62
C PRO A 286 -5.41 6.80 12.50
N PHE A 287 -4.57 7.45 11.72
CA PHE A 287 -3.87 6.83 10.61
C PHE A 287 -2.78 5.85 11.05
N ASN A 288 -2.74 4.70 10.39
CA ASN A 288 -1.48 4.00 10.11
C ASN A 288 -0.93 4.47 8.75
N LEU A 289 0.24 3.97 8.34
CA LEU A 289 0.86 4.39 7.07
C LEU A 289 -0.01 4.05 5.85
N GLY A 290 -0.56 2.83 5.80
CA GLY A 290 -1.39 2.39 4.67
C GLY A 290 -2.65 3.25 4.51
N ASP A 291 -3.34 3.56 5.62
CA ASP A 291 -4.51 4.44 5.62
C ASP A 291 -4.15 5.85 5.15
N LEU A 292 -3.03 6.41 5.64
CA LEU A 292 -2.56 7.73 5.23
C LEU A 292 -2.26 7.77 3.72
N GLN A 293 -1.56 6.77 3.19
CA GLN A 293 -1.25 6.67 1.76
C GLN A 293 -2.53 6.58 0.90
N ARG A 294 -3.55 5.85 1.37
CA ARG A 294 -4.85 5.73 0.68
C ARG A 294 -5.62 7.06 0.64
N GLU A 295 -5.72 7.74 1.76
CA GLU A 295 -6.41 9.04 1.81
C GLU A 295 -5.66 10.13 1.05
N ALA A 296 -4.30 10.15 1.12
CA ALA A 296 -3.48 11.08 0.35
C ALA A 296 -3.64 10.86 -1.17
N TYR A 297 -3.69 9.60 -1.62
CA TYR A 297 -3.97 9.31 -3.02
C TYR A 297 -5.39 9.71 -3.43
N LYS A 298 -6.38 9.40 -2.59
CA LYS A 298 -7.79 9.71 -2.84
C LYS A 298 -8.03 11.22 -3.01
N HIS A 299 -7.51 12.03 -2.11
CA HIS A 299 -7.80 13.45 -2.05
C HIS A 299 -6.81 14.32 -2.84
N HIS A 300 -5.54 13.94 -2.86
CA HIS A 300 -4.46 14.76 -3.43
C HIS A 300 -3.73 14.11 -4.61
N LYS A 301 -4.07 12.86 -4.96
CA LYS A 301 -3.38 12.07 -6.01
C LYS A 301 -1.88 11.87 -5.73
N LEU A 302 -1.45 12.00 -4.48
CA LEU A 302 -0.09 11.72 -4.07
C LEU A 302 0.17 10.22 -4.14
N SER A 303 1.30 9.83 -4.76
CA SER A 303 1.71 8.43 -4.75
C SER A 303 2.05 7.97 -3.32
N PRO A 304 1.96 6.66 -3.02
CA PRO A 304 2.32 6.16 -1.70
C PRO A 304 3.74 6.51 -1.28
N SER A 305 4.71 6.49 -2.20
CA SER A 305 6.10 6.88 -1.89
C SER A 305 6.26 8.38 -1.65
N ALA A 306 5.56 9.23 -2.42
CA ALA A 306 5.54 10.67 -2.17
C ALA A 306 4.90 11.00 -0.82
N THR A 307 3.82 10.30 -0.47
CA THR A 307 3.16 10.43 0.84
C THR A 307 4.10 10.03 1.98
N LEU A 308 4.80 8.90 1.86
CA LEU A 308 5.77 8.45 2.87
C LEU A 308 6.91 9.46 3.02
N LYS A 309 7.47 9.93 1.90
CA LYS A 309 8.54 10.94 1.91
C LYS A 309 8.12 12.24 2.58
N ALA A 310 6.91 12.72 2.32
CA ALA A 310 6.36 13.90 2.99
C ALA A 310 6.13 13.66 4.49
N ALA A 311 5.60 12.49 4.87
CA ALA A 311 5.40 12.12 6.26
C ALA A 311 6.74 11.99 7.03
N GLU A 312 7.77 11.41 6.42
CA GLU A 312 9.13 11.36 6.99
C GLU A 312 9.72 12.76 7.19
N ALA A 313 9.52 13.67 6.24
CA ALA A 313 9.96 15.05 6.38
C ALA A 313 9.24 15.76 7.55
N LEU A 314 7.94 15.52 7.72
CA LEU A 314 7.16 16.03 8.85
C LEU A 314 7.60 15.45 10.20
N TYR A 315 7.89 14.16 10.25
CA TYR A 315 8.46 13.50 11.43
C TYR A 315 9.83 14.09 11.79
N LEU A 316 10.72 14.22 10.82
CA LEU A 316 12.02 14.86 11.01
C LEU A 316 11.90 16.33 11.41
N GLY A 317 10.81 17.00 11.06
CA GLY A 317 10.40 18.31 11.54
C GLY A 317 9.90 18.31 12.99
N ALA A 318 9.61 17.14 13.59
CA ALA A 318 8.91 16.94 14.86
C ALA A 318 7.44 17.42 14.83
N PHE A 319 6.80 17.45 13.67
CA PHE A 319 5.41 17.89 13.53
C PHE A 319 4.40 16.75 13.65
N ILE A 320 4.82 15.52 13.34
CA ILE A 320 4.04 14.30 13.51
C ILE A 320 4.89 13.20 14.16
N SER A 321 4.23 12.15 14.65
CA SER A 321 4.88 10.93 15.12
C SER A 321 5.49 10.13 13.96
N TYR A 322 6.28 9.09 14.28
CA TYR A 322 6.92 8.22 13.31
C TYR A 322 5.91 7.61 12.33
N PRO A 323 6.08 7.79 11.01
CA PRO A 323 5.04 7.44 10.07
C PRO A 323 5.00 5.96 9.66
N ARG A 324 6.08 5.20 9.86
CA ARG A 324 6.12 3.78 9.49
C ARG A 324 5.53 2.92 10.61
N THR A 325 4.23 3.01 10.81
CA THR A 325 3.47 2.25 11.81
C THR A 325 2.26 1.55 11.19
N GLU A 326 1.93 0.37 11.69
CA GLU A 326 0.69 -0.35 11.38
C GLU A 326 -0.40 -0.07 12.42
N SER A 327 -0.07 0.63 13.50
CA SER A 327 -1.02 0.96 14.57
C SER A 327 -2.05 2.01 14.15
N ASN A 328 -3.29 1.76 14.54
CA ASN A 328 -4.39 2.74 14.53
C ASN A 328 -4.78 3.15 15.95
N LYS A 329 -3.88 2.95 16.94
CA LYS A 329 -4.11 3.25 18.36
C LYS A 329 -3.17 4.34 18.84
N ILE A 330 -3.69 5.26 19.64
CA ILE A 330 -2.89 6.25 20.38
C ILE A 330 -2.98 5.88 21.85
N PRO A 331 -1.87 5.52 22.50
CA PRO A 331 -1.86 5.11 23.91
C PRO A 331 -2.16 6.29 24.84
N SER A 332 -2.63 5.99 26.04
CA SER A 332 -2.99 6.99 27.05
C SER A 332 -1.79 7.78 27.62
N SER A 333 -0.57 7.31 27.37
CA SER A 333 0.66 8.04 27.75
C SER A 333 0.87 9.32 26.92
N ILE A 334 0.20 9.43 25.76
CA ILE A 334 0.27 10.63 24.92
C ILE A 334 -0.76 11.65 25.40
N ASP A 335 -0.28 12.86 25.72
CA ASP A 335 -1.11 13.96 26.21
C ASP A 335 -1.92 14.61 25.07
N ILE A 336 -3.09 14.02 24.79
CA ILE A 336 -4.01 14.51 23.75
C ILE A 336 -4.49 15.93 24.04
N LYS A 337 -4.67 16.30 25.32
CA LYS A 337 -5.09 17.63 25.70
C LYS A 337 -4.05 18.67 25.32
N GLU A 338 -2.78 18.43 25.63
CA GLU A 338 -1.67 19.32 25.27
C GLU A 338 -1.58 19.49 23.74
N ILE A 339 -1.74 18.41 22.98
CA ILE A 339 -1.74 18.46 21.49
C ILE A 339 -2.90 19.34 21.00
N LEU A 340 -4.12 19.17 21.50
CA LEU A 340 -5.28 19.98 21.11
C LEU A 340 -5.12 21.47 21.49
N GLU A 341 -4.61 21.77 22.69
CA GLU A 341 -4.35 23.14 23.13
C GLU A 341 -3.31 23.84 22.22
N ASN A 342 -2.32 23.11 21.74
CA ASN A 342 -1.35 23.63 20.80
C ASN A 342 -1.93 23.79 19.38
N LEU A 343 -2.74 22.85 18.90
CA LEU A 343 -3.47 22.98 17.63
C LEU A 343 -4.45 24.13 17.64
N ALA A 344 -5.07 24.45 18.79
CA ALA A 344 -5.97 25.59 18.98
C ALA A 344 -5.27 26.96 18.79
N LYS A 345 -3.94 26.99 18.77
CA LYS A 345 -3.15 28.20 18.44
C LYS A 345 -2.95 28.38 16.92
N ASN A 346 -3.37 27.39 16.11
CA ASN A 346 -3.25 27.45 14.66
C ASN A 346 -4.62 27.82 14.04
N PRO A 347 -4.74 28.97 13.32
CA PRO A 347 -6.01 29.40 12.74
C PRO A 347 -6.71 28.41 11.83
N ALA A 348 -5.96 27.45 11.26
CA ALA A 348 -6.53 26.41 10.40
C ALA A 348 -7.30 25.31 11.15
N TYR A 349 -7.12 25.21 12.47
CA TYR A 349 -7.70 24.13 13.32
C TYR A 349 -8.23 24.64 14.65
N ASP A 350 -8.20 25.94 14.88
CA ASP A 350 -8.48 26.54 16.21
C ASP A 350 -9.90 26.30 16.70
N ALA A 351 -10.88 26.41 15.83
CA ALA A 351 -12.28 26.24 16.19
C ALA A 351 -12.58 24.80 16.63
N GLU A 352 -12.15 23.84 15.81
CA GLU A 352 -12.37 22.40 16.05
C GLU A 352 -11.59 21.92 17.27
N ALA A 353 -10.33 22.35 17.42
CA ALA A 353 -9.53 21.97 18.57
C ALA A 353 -10.06 22.55 19.88
N LYS A 354 -10.49 23.81 19.90
CA LYS A 354 -11.13 24.44 21.08
C LYS A 354 -12.44 23.75 21.47
N GLU A 355 -13.27 23.36 20.49
CA GLU A 355 -14.49 22.61 20.72
C GLU A 355 -14.21 21.26 21.40
N LEU A 356 -13.25 20.50 20.89
CA LEU A 356 -12.86 19.20 21.45
C LEU A 356 -12.29 19.33 22.87
N VAL A 357 -11.51 20.37 23.16
CA VAL A 357 -11.03 20.68 24.53
C VAL A 357 -12.19 21.02 25.45
N LYS A 358 -13.11 21.87 25.02
CA LYS A 358 -14.33 22.25 25.79
C LYS A 358 -15.18 21.02 26.11
N GLU A 359 -15.33 20.10 25.15
CA GLU A 359 -16.09 18.86 25.32
C GLU A 359 -15.34 17.76 26.05
N LYS A 360 -14.07 17.99 26.45
CA LYS A 360 -13.17 17.01 27.09
C LYS A 360 -13.00 15.72 26.28
N ARG A 361 -12.89 15.85 24.95
CA ARG A 361 -12.75 14.74 24.01
C ARG A 361 -11.27 14.36 23.85
N PHE A 362 -10.75 13.56 24.78
CA PHE A 362 -9.32 13.20 24.85
C PHE A 362 -9.03 11.71 24.58
N LYS A 363 -10.03 10.95 24.14
CA LYS A 363 -9.87 9.52 23.82
C LYS A 363 -10.15 9.31 22.34
N PRO A 364 -9.11 9.15 21.49
CA PRO A 364 -9.31 8.82 20.09
C PRO A 364 -9.93 7.42 19.95
N ARG A 365 -10.79 7.25 18.96
CA ARG A 365 -11.32 5.93 18.67
C ARG A 365 -10.17 5.01 18.17
N PRO A 366 -9.89 3.87 18.84
CA PRO A 366 -8.88 2.94 18.37
C PRO A 366 -9.37 2.19 17.13
N GLY A 367 -8.42 1.86 16.22
CA GLY A 367 -8.63 0.92 15.13
C GLY A 367 -8.22 -0.50 15.50
N LYS A 368 -8.18 -1.37 14.49
CA LYS A 368 -7.78 -2.79 14.65
C LYS A 368 -6.27 -2.98 14.58
N GLY A 369 -5.57 -2.15 13.79
CA GLY A 369 -4.13 -2.24 13.61
C GLY A 369 -3.40 -1.99 14.92
N ASP A 370 -2.39 -2.77 15.18
CA ASP A 370 -1.48 -2.67 16.32
C ASP A 370 -0.04 -2.66 15.85
N ASP A 371 0.84 -2.04 16.63
CA ASP A 371 2.26 -1.98 16.38
C ASP A 371 2.93 -1.81 17.76
N LEU A 372 3.76 -2.77 18.13
CA LEU A 372 4.41 -2.77 19.45
C LEU A 372 5.41 -1.62 19.59
N ALA A 373 5.95 -1.13 18.47
CA ALA A 373 6.98 -0.11 18.46
C ALA A 373 6.42 1.31 18.47
N HIS A 374 5.35 1.56 17.73
CA HIS A 374 4.87 2.91 17.47
C HIS A 374 3.35 3.07 17.58
N PRO A 375 2.88 4.20 18.12
CA PRO A 375 1.47 4.56 18.06
C PRO A 375 1.02 4.88 16.63
N ALA A 376 -0.27 5.08 16.45
CA ALA A 376 -0.82 5.65 15.23
C ALA A 376 -0.18 7.01 14.89
N ILE A 377 -0.17 7.35 13.61
CA ILE A 377 0.32 8.65 13.15
C ILE A 377 -0.57 9.77 13.71
N HIS A 378 0.04 10.70 14.43
CA HIS A 378 -0.66 11.82 15.06
C HIS A 378 0.20 13.09 15.03
N PRO A 379 -0.40 14.29 15.09
CA PRO A 379 0.35 15.52 15.23
C PRO A 379 0.97 15.62 16.63
N THR A 380 2.10 16.30 16.74
CA THR A 380 2.75 16.57 18.03
C THR A 380 2.25 17.85 18.72
N GLY A 381 1.43 18.64 18.03
CA GLY A 381 1.03 19.97 18.45
C GLY A 381 2.01 21.08 18.04
N GLN A 382 3.21 20.75 17.57
CA GLN A 382 4.17 21.75 17.07
C GLN A 382 3.69 22.36 15.75
N ARG A 383 3.76 23.68 15.64
CA ARG A 383 3.32 24.41 14.44
C ARG A 383 4.45 24.51 13.43
N PRO A 384 4.28 23.94 12.21
CA PRO A 384 5.26 24.13 11.14
C PRO A 384 5.26 25.59 10.64
N ARG A 385 6.45 26.14 10.38
CA ARG A 385 6.59 27.52 9.86
C ARG A 385 6.53 27.57 8.33
N ARG A 386 7.18 26.61 7.66
CA ARG A 386 7.20 26.46 6.20
C ARG A 386 7.19 24.97 5.86
N LEU A 387 6.24 24.57 5.04
CA LEU A 387 6.13 23.23 4.49
C LEU A 387 6.12 23.34 2.96
N LYS A 388 6.62 22.30 2.28
CA LYS A 388 6.36 22.10 0.85
C LYS A 388 4.90 21.74 0.63
N ASP A 389 4.40 21.88 -0.58
CA ASP A 389 3.01 21.61 -0.91
C ASP A 389 2.57 20.18 -0.52
N GLU A 390 3.39 19.18 -0.84
CA GLU A 390 3.11 17.78 -0.48
C GLU A 390 3.11 17.56 1.05
N GLU A 391 4.08 18.18 1.74
CA GLU A 391 4.18 18.13 3.21
C GLU A 391 2.96 18.79 3.87
N GLN A 392 2.52 19.95 3.34
CA GLN A 392 1.31 20.64 3.84
C GLN A 392 0.05 19.81 3.67
N LYS A 393 -0.13 19.16 2.51
CA LYS A 393 -1.27 18.28 2.23
C LYS A 393 -1.30 17.07 3.17
N VAL A 394 -0.15 16.44 3.40
CA VAL A 394 -0.03 15.29 4.31
C VAL A 394 -0.24 15.73 5.77
N TYR A 395 0.31 16.87 6.17
CA TYR A 395 0.12 17.41 7.53
C TYR A 395 -1.34 17.71 7.82
N ASP A 396 -2.05 18.38 6.90
CA ASP A 396 -3.49 18.69 7.06
C ASP A 396 -4.32 17.40 7.17
N LEU A 397 -4.03 16.38 6.35
CA LEU A 397 -4.69 15.07 6.47
C LEU A 397 -4.47 14.44 7.85
N VAL A 398 -3.24 14.46 8.37
CA VAL A 398 -2.90 13.88 9.67
C VAL A 398 -3.62 14.61 10.80
N VAL A 399 -3.58 15.96 10.78
CA VAL A 399 -4.26 16.77 11.82
C VAL A 399 -5.76 16.55 11.77
N ARG A 400 -6.40 16.64 10.61
CA ARG A 400 -7.85 16.45 10.49
C ARG A 400 -8.27 15.05 10.87
N ARG A 401 -7.53 14.03 10.49
CA ARG A 401 -7.82 12.64 10.89
C ARG A 401 -7.70 12.44 12.41
N PHE A 402 -6.72 13.08 13.04
CA PHE A 402 -6.58 13.08 14.49
C PHE A 402 -7.80 13.72 15.16
N LEU A 403 -8.20 14.94 14.75
CA LEU A 403 -9.40 15.61 15.27
C LEU A 403 -10.67 14.78 15.06
N VAL A 404 -10.85 14.22 13.88
CA VAL A 404 -11.97 13.33 13.54
C VAL A 404 -12.07 12.14 14.48
N SER A 405 -10.93 11.51 14.81
CA SER A 405 -10.90 10.32 15.67
C SER A 405 -11.40 10.57 17.09
N LEU A 406 -11.43 11.84 17.49
CA LEU A 406 -11.95 12.33 18.78
C LEU A 406 -13.45 12.70 18.72
N GLY A 407 -14.02 12.77 17.52
CA GLY A 407 -15.39 13.24 17.30
C GLY A 407 -16.49 12.30 17.81
N LYS A 408 -17.70 12.80 17.82
CA LYS A 408 -18.91 12.02 18.09
C LYS A 408 -19.33 11.24 16.84
N PRO A 409 -20.11 10.18 16.95
CA PRO A 409 -20.66 9.48 15.78
C PRO A 409 -21.51 10.42 14.91
N LEU A 410 -21.41 10.24 13.58
CA LEU A 410 -22.38 10.73 12.62
C LEU A 410 -23.69 9.96 12.83
N VAL A 411 -24.80 10.66 12.97
CA VAL A 411 -26.14 10.07 13.10
C VAL A 411 -26.99 10.53 11.92
N GLN A 412 -27.46 9.55 11.15
CA GLN A 412 -28.37 9.79 10.02
C GLN A 412 -29.66 9.03 10.22
N LEU A 413 -30.76 9.66 9.83
CA LEU A 413 -32.05 8.99 9.68
C LEU A 413 -32.14 8.51 8.24
N LYS A 414 -32.25 7.20 8.06
CA LYS A 414 -32.54 6.55 6.78
C LYS A 414 -34.02 6.23 6.77
N THR A 415 -34.71 6.61 5.73
CA THR A 415 -36.14 6.31 5.56
C THR A 415 -36.33 5.58 4.25
N ASP A 416 -36.86 4.39 4.31
CA ASP A 416 -37.27 3.58 3.17
C ASP A 416 -38.81 3.57 3.10
N VAL A 417 -39.36 4.16 2.05
CA VAL A 417 -40.78 4.14 1.77
C VAL A 417 -41.04 3.07 0.72
N THR A 418 -41.88 2.11 1.07
CA THR A 418 -42.29 1.00 0.18
C THR A 418 -43.58 1.39 -0.51
N VAL A 419 -43.57 1.36 -1.81
CA VAL A 419 -44.69 1.75 -2.68
C VAL A 419 -45.11 0.55 -3.53
N ASP A 420 -46.32 0.09 -3.40
CA ASP A 420 -46.94 -0.88 -4.32
C ASP A 420 -47.50 -0.14 -5.52
N VAL A 421 -47.07 -0.53 -6.71
CA VAL A 421 -47.59 -0.03 -7.99
C VAL A 421 -48.12 -1.23 -8.78
N ASN A 422 -49.40 -1.48 -8.65
CA ASN A 422 -50.09 -2.59 -9.32
C ASN A 422 -49.47 -3.98 -9.02
N GLY A 423 -49.13 -4.24 -7.77
CA GLY A 423 -48.53 -5.50 -7.31
C GLY A 423 -46.99 -5.57 -7.44
N TYR A 424 -46.35 -4.50 -7.92
CA TYR A 424 -44.89 -4.39 -8.03
C TYR A 424 -44.35 -3.40 -7.00
N ILE A 425 -43.30 -3.82 -6.29
CA ILE A 425 -42.74 -3.04 -5.19
C ILE A 425 -41.63 -2.10 -5.65
N PHE A 426 -41.75 -0.84 -5.24
CA PHE A 426 -40.76 0.19 -5.45
C PHE A 426 -40.33 0.82 -4.14
N TYR A 427 -39.10 1.33 -4.08
CA TYR A 427 -38.56 2.03 -2.91
C TYR A 427 -38.23 3.48 -3.22
N LEU A 428 -38.69 4.38 -2.35
CA LEU A 428 -38.20 5.74 -2.27
C LEU A 428 -37.34 5.84 -1.02
N ARG A 429 -36.05 6.16 -1.19
CA ARG A 429 -35.07 6.17 -0.10
C ARG A 429 -34.68 7.60 0.24
N GLY A 430 -34.73 7.92 1.53
CA GLY A 430 -34.27 9.17 2.10
C GLY A 430 -33.13 8.97 3.09
N VAL A 431 -32.22 9.94 3.14
CA VAL A 431 -31.14 9.99 4.13
C VAL A 431 -31.00 11.42 4.59
N VAL A 432 -31.19 11.66 5.89
CA VAL A 432 -31.07 12.98 6.49
C VAL A 432 -30.08 12.94 7.64
N THR A 433 -29.09 13.82 7.63
CA THR A 433 -28.12 13.95 8.71
C THR A 433 -28.75 14.66 9.90
N GLN A 434 -29.02 13.90 10.98
CA GLN A 434 -29.53 14.43 12.24
C GLN A 434 -28.45 15.07 13.12
N ARG A 435 -27.25 14.44 13.13
CA ARG A 435 -26.07 14.95 13.85
C ARG A 435 -24.84 14.70 13.00
N PRO A 436 -24.14 15.74 12.53
CA PRO A 436 -22.96 15.58 11.66
C PRO A 436 -21.79 14.90 12.39
N GLY A 437 -21.69 15.03 13.73
CA GLY A 437 -20.67 14.37 14.52
C GLY A 437 -19.24 14.68 14.01
N TRP A 438 -18.42 13.64 13.89
CA TRP A 438 -17.02 13.75 13.47
C TRP A 438 -16.80 14.39 12.08
N THR A 439 -17.84 14.42 11.24
CA THR A 439 -17.67 14.88 9.83
C THR A 439 -17.34 16.36 9.72
N VAL A 440 -17.73 17.16 10.71
CA VAL A 440 -17.41 18.60 10.76
C VAL A 440 -15.90 18.85 10.86
N TYR A 441 -15.17 17.95 11.49
CA TYR A 441 -13.70 18.07 11.67
C TYR A 441 -12.91 17.64 10.44
N TYR A 442 -13.55 16.89 9.50
CA TYR A 442 -12.85 16.39 8.32
C TYR A 442 -12.85 17.38 7.15
N GLY A 443 -13.69 18.43 7.23
CA GLY A 443 -13.74 19.50 6.24
C GLY A 443 -13.98 18.97 4.82
N ALA A 444 -13.17 19.43 3.85
CA ALA A 444 -13.31 19.05 2.45
C ALA A 444 -13.05 17.55 2.16
N PHE A 445 -12.53 16.78 3.11
CA PHE A 445 -12.25 15.35 2.91
C PHE A 445 -13.46 14.44 3.10
N PHE A 446 -14.56 14.98 3.59
CA PHE A 446 -15.81 14.26 3.73
C PHE A 446 -16.97 15.06 3.11
N SER A 447 -17.78 14.39 2.30
CA SER A 447 -19.02 14.92 1.76
C SER A 447 -20.11 13.89 1.94
N SER A 448 -21.12 14.17 2.74
CA SER A 448 -22.41 13.45 2.70
C SER A 448 -23.39 14.26 1.90
N LYS A 449 -24.14 13.58 1.04
CA LYS A 449 -25.30 14.19 0.37
C LYS A 449 -26.54 13.67 1.07
N ASP A 450 -27.22 14.55 1.75
CA ASP A 450 -28.56 14.26 2.25
C ASP A 450 -29.52 14.15 1.06
N GLN A 451 -30.32 13.10 1.07
CA GLN A 451 -31.44 12.91 0.17
C GLN A 451 -32.71 13.09 0.95
N VAL A 452 -33.17 14.32 0.99
CA VAL A 452 -34.42 14.65 1.69
C VAL A 452 -35.59 14.14 0.84
N ILE A 453 -36.48 13.39 1.48
CA ILE A 453 -37.77 12.98 0.91
C ILE A 453 -38.88 13.77 1.58
N PRO A 454 -40.06 14.00 0.90
CA PRO A 454 -41.16 14.73 1.49
C PRO A 454 -41.79 13.94 2.63
N GLU A 455 -42.63 14.59 3.41
CA GLU A 455 -43.51 13.89 4.36
C GLU A 455 -44.48 13.01 3.60
N ILE A 456 -44.47 11.73 3.93
CA ILE A 456 -45.27 10.68 3.28
C ILE A 456 -46.00 9.93 4.39
N THR A 457 -47.25 9.60 4.15
CA THR A 457 -48.06 8.85 5.10
C THR A 457 -48.41 7.45 4.59
N LEU A 458 -48.63 6.53 5.48
CA LEU A 458 -49.08 5.17 5.13
C LEU A 458 -50.43 5.23 4.41
N GLY A 459 -50.57 4.50 3.34
CA GLY A 459 -51.76 4.50 2.48
C GLY A 459 -51.85 5.67 1.49
N GLN A 460 -50.90 6.61 1.50
CA GLN A 460 -50.86 7.71 0.55
C GLN A 460 -50.73 7.22 -0.88
N GLU A 461 -51.52 7.83 -1.76
CA GLU A 461 -51.42 7.60 -3.19
C GLU A 461 -50.25 8.40 -3.80
N ILE A 462 -49.45 7.73 -4.62
CA ILE A 462 -48.28 8.29 -5.28
C ILE A 462 -48.43 8.04 -6.79
N PRO A 463 -48.73 9.05 -7.60
CA PRO A 463 -48.87 8.90 -9.05
C PRO A 463 -47.51 8.62 -9.70
N VAL A 464 -47.45 7.60 -10.54
CA VAL A 464 -46.27 7.31 -11.38
C VAL A 464 -46.36 8.17 -12.62
N THR A 465 -45.65 9.29 -12.65
CA THR A 465 -45.65 10.25 -13.76
C THR A 465 -44.86 9.75 -14.96
N LYS A 466 -43.77 9.04 -14.71
CA LYS A 466 -42.92 8.45 -15.74
C LYS A 466 -42.31 7.17 -15.29
N LEU A 467 -42.18 6.18 -16.17
CA LEU A 467 -41.52 4.92 -15.92
C LEU A 467 -40.47 4.68 -17.01
N SER A 468 -39.25 4.36 -16.58
CA SER A 468 -38.12 4.11 -17.47
C SER A 468 -37.43 2.79 -17.14
N THR A 469 -37.14 2.04 -18.18
CA THR A 469 -36.27 0.86 -18.12
C THR A 469 -34.90 1.23 -18.69
N ARG A 470 -33.84 0.91 -17.95
CA ARG A 470 -32.46 1.21 -18.38
C ARG A 470 -31.67 -0.09 -18.47
N ARG A 471 -31.27 -0.46 -19.68
CA ARG A 471 -30.31 -1.55 -19.88
C ARG A 471 -28.95 -1.11 -19.36
N LYS A 472 -28.36 -1.95 -18.52
CA LYS A 472 -27.02 -1.81 -17.97
C LYS A 472 -26.23 -3.06 -18.34
N TYR A 473 -24.91 -2.99 -18.14
CA TYR A 473 -24.02 -4.13 -18.33
C TYR A 473 -23.15 -4.30 -17.10
N THR A 474 -22.83 -5.54 -16.75
CA THR A 474 -21.79 -5.82 -15.77
C THR A 474 -20.47 -5.22 -16.25
N ARG A 475 -19.56 -4.91 -15.33
CA ARG A 475 -18.27 -4.26 -15.64
C ARG A 475 -17.13 -5.07 -15.04
N PRO A 476 -15.97 -5.10 -15.72
CA PRO A 476 -14.78 -5.69 -15.14
C PRO A 476 -14.34 -4.89 -13.91
N GLY A 477 -13.52 -5.51 -13.05
CA GLY A 477 -12.88 -4.82 -11.95
C GLY A 477 -12.03 -3.63 -12.43
N SER A 478 -12.01 -2.55 -11.67
CA SER A 478 -11.16 -1.41 -12.00
C SER A 478 -9.69 -1.79 -11.87
N ARG A 479 -8.84 -1.38 -12.83
CA ARG A 479 -7.39 -1.57 -12.72
C ARG A 479 -6.87 -1.03 -11.39
N PHE A 480 -5.86 -1.70 -10.85
CA PHE A 480 -5.14 -1.17 -9.70
C PHE A 480 -4.62 0.25 -9.96
N ASN A 481 -4.50 1.01 -8.90
CA ASN A 481 -3.59 2.14 -8.80
C ASN A 481 -2.54 1.81 -7.74
N ALA A 482 -1.53 2.64 -7.57
CA ALA A 482 -0.44 2.38 -6.63
C ALA A 482 -0.96 2.12 -5.19
N SER A 483 -1.96 2.87 -4.76
CA SER A 483 -2.57 2.70 -3.42
C SER A 483 -3.35 1.39 -3.28
N SER A 484 -4.15 1.01 -4.27
CA SER A 484 -4.91 -0.25 -4.22
C SER A 484 -4.03 -1.49 -4.40
N LEU A 485 -2.89 -1.37 -5.11
CA LEU A 485 -1.90 -2.44 -5.20
C LEU A 485 -1.21 -2.66 -3.84
N ILE A 486 -0.82 -1.59 -3.14
CA ILE A 486 -0.28 -1.69 -1.78
C ILE A 486 -1.31 -2.34 -0.85
N ARG A 487 -2.58 -1.95 -0.92
CA ARG A 487 -3.64 -2.59 -0.14
C ARG A 487 -3.74 -4.10 -0.42
N LYS A 488 -3.60 -4.52 -1.69
CA LYS A 488 -3.58 -5.94 -2.04
C LYS A 488 -2.38 -6.66 -1.42
N MET A 489 -1.19 -6.03 -1.46
CA MET A 489 0.00 -6.57 -0.78
C MET A 489 -0.18 -6.70 0.73
N GLU A 490 -0.81 -5.71 1.39
CA GLU A 490 -1.17 -5.76 2.81
C GLU A 490 -2.13 -6.92 3.12
N GLN A 491 -3.19 -7.08 2.32
CA GLN A 491 -4.16 -8.16 2.48
C GLN A 491 -3.55 -9.55 2.34
N GLU A 492 -2.56 -9.68 1.46
CA GLU A 492 -1.82 -10.93 1.23
C GLU A 492 -0.61 -11.09 2.16
N LYS A 493 -0.38 -10.12 3.07
CA LYS A 493 0.73 -10.12 4.04
C LYS A 493 2.10 -10.21 3.38
N ILE A 494 2.32 -9.56 2.24
CA ILE A 494 3.62 -9.53 1.57
C ILE A 494 4.27 -8.15 1.65
N GLY A 495 5.58 -8.15 1.92
CA GLY A 495 6.36 -6.93 2.14
C GLY A 495 5.94 -6.19 3.41
N THR A 496 6.76 -5.26 3.84
CA THR A 496 6.53 -4.48 5.07
C THR A 496 5.98 -3.10 4.79
N LYS A 497 5.49 -2.43 5.84
CA LYS A 497 5.13 -0.99 5.83
C LYS A 497 6.24 -0.10 5.22
N ALA A 498 7.51 -0.45 5.42
CA ALA A 498 8.64 0.29 4.90
C ALA A 498 8.94 0.02 3.41
N THR A 499 8.62 -1.16 2.90
CA THR A 499 9.10 -1.63 1.58
C THR A 499 8.03 -1.61 0.49
N ARG A 500 6.74 -1.76 0.81
CA ARG A 500 5.64 -1.88 -0.19
C ARG A 500 5.63 -0.76 -1.23
N SER A 501 5.77 0.50 -0.79
CA SER A 501 5.79 1.64 -1.72
C SER A 501 6.99 1.61 -2.67
N ASN A 502 8.17 1.25 -2.16
CA ASN A 502 9.38 1.14 -2.95
C ASN A 502 9.31 -0.01 -3.97
N ILE A 503 8.62 -1.12 -3.62
CA ILE A 503 8.39 -2.23 -4.53
C ILE A 503 7.51 -1.79 -5.70
N VAL A 504 6.42 -1.09 -5.43
CA VAL A 504 5.55 -0.54 -6.49
C VAL A 504 6.34 0.41 -7.40
N ASP A 505 7.12 1.33 -6.84
CA ASP A 505 7.99 2.23 -7.61
C ASP A 505 9.02 1.44 -8.44
N THR A 506 9.56 0.35 -7.89
CA THR A 506 10.49 -0.51 -8.61
C THR A 506 9.83 -1.17 -9.82
N LEU A 507 8.60 -1.66 -9.71
CA LEU A 507 7.85 -2.21 -10.85
C LEU A 507 7.69 -1.17 -11.97
N TYR A 508 7.40 0.10 -11.63
CA TYR A 508 7.36 1.21 -12.60
C TYR A 508 8.73 1.49 -13.21
N ASN A 509 9.77 1.64 -12.38
CA ASN A 509 11.12 1.97 -12.82
C ASN A 509 11.75 0.89 -13.72
N ARG A 510 11.39 -0.37 -13.51
CA ARG A 510 11.80 -1.50 -14.33
C ARG A 510 11.01 -1.61 -15.64
N GLY A 511 9.90 -0.88 -15.73
CA GLY A 511 9.02 -0.88 -16.89
C GLY A 511 8.11 -2.10 -16.98
N TYR A 512 7.86 -2.79 -15.87
CA TYR A 512 6.92 -3.92 -15.81
C TYR A 512 5.46 -3.47 -15.80
N ILE A 513 5.20 -2.30 -15.24
CA ILE A 513 3.87 -1.69 -15.16
C ILE A 513 3.92 -0.23 -15.60
N ARG A 514 2.75 0.32 -16.00
CA ARG A 514 2.63 1.72 -16.43
C ARG A 514 1.26 2.32 -16.11
N GLY A 515 1.20 3.66 -16.08
CA GLY A 515 -0.03 4.45 -15.96
C GLY A 515 -0.56 4.58 -14.52
N GLN A 516 -1.40 5.59 -14.27
CA GLN A 516 -2.05 5.77 -12.96
C GLN A 516 -3.08 4.66 -12.67
N LYS A 517 -3.83 4.25 -13.69
CA LYS A 517 -4.55 2.97 -13.74
C LYS A 517 -3.53 1.96 -14.23
N ILE A 518 -3.00 1.18 -13.30
CA ILE A 518 -1.88 0.29 -13.54
C ILE A 518 -2.25 -0.75 -14.60
N ALA A 519 -1.55 -0.70 -15.73
CA ALA A 519 -1.57 -1.75 -16.73
C ALA A 519 -0.21 -2.45 -16.77
N ILE A 520 -0.20 -3.75 -16.98
CA ILE A 520 1.01 -4.51 -17.20
C ILE A 520 1.58 -4.21 -18.59
N THR A 521 2.89 -4.15 -18.70
CA THR A 521 3.57 -4.01 -20.02
C THR A 521 3.87 -5.38 -20.61
N SER A 522 4.20 -5.44 -21.90
CA SER A 522 4.63 -6.70 -22.51
C SER A 522 5.85 -7.31 -21.81
N LEU A 523 6.78 -6.47 -21.34
CA LEU A 523 7.92 -6.95 -20.55
C LEU A 523 7.48 -7.59 -19.23
N GLY A 524 6.57 -6.93 -18.49
CA GLY A 524 6.05 -7.46 -17.23
C GLY A 524 5.25 -8.74 -17.44
N GLU A 525 4.41 -8.79 -18.47
CA GLU A 525 3.59 -9.93 -18.83
C GLU A 525 4.44 -11.16 -19.17
N ASN A 526 5.43 -10.99 -20.05
CA ASN A 526 6.32 -12.07 -20.43
C ASN A 526 7.21 -12.55 -19.28
N THR A 527 7.61 -11.63 -18.39
CA THR A 527 8.36 -12.01 -17.18
C THR A 527 7.51 -12.90 -16.27
N VAL A 528 6.25 -12.55 -16.03
CA VAL A 528 5.34 -13.37 -15.20
C VAL A 528 5.08 -14.72 -15.86
N GLU A 529 4.80 -14.77 -17.17
CA GLU A 529 4.56 -16.02 -17.91
C GLU A 529 5.75 -16.97 -17.86
N THR A 530 6.95 -16.43 -18.05
CA THR A 530 8.19 -17.18 -17.91
C THR A 530 8.32 -17.78 -16.50
N LEU A 531 8.03 -16.99 -15.47
CA LEU A 531 8.11 -17.47 -14.08
C LEU A 531 7.01 -18.48 -13.75
N ILE A 532 5.78 -18.29 -14.23
CA ILE A 532 4.70 -19.29 -14.07
C ILE A 532 5.13 -20.66 -14.58
N HIS A 533 5.82 -20.68 -15.73
CA HIS A 533 6.19 -21.94 -16.38
C HIS A 533 7.42 -22.61 -15.74
N TYR A 534 8.45 -21.83 -15.41
CA TYR A 534 9.74 -22.39 -14.97
C TYR A 534 9.98 -22.30 -13.46
N CYS A 535 9.43 -21.32 -12.76
CA CYS A 535 9.68 -21.05 -11.34
C CYS A 535 8.45 -20.45 -10.66
N PRO A 536 7.32 -21.17 -10.60
CA PRO A 536 6.05 -20.65 -10.08
C PRO A 536 6.14 -20.20 -8.61
N GLU A 537 7.04 -20.78 -7.84
CA GLU A 537 7.24 -20.46 -6.42
C GLU A 537 7.62 -18.99 -6.20
N ILE A 538 8.37 -18.39 -7.14
CA ILE A 538 8.87 -17.01 -7.02
C ILE A 538 7.75 -15.97 -7.13
N ILE A 539 6.66 -16.33 -7.78
CA ILE A 539 5.51 -15.46 -7.97
C ILE A 539 4.32 -15.85 -7.09
N ASP A 540 4.47 -16.92 -6.29
CA ASP A 540 3.50 -17.29 -5.27
C ASP A 540 3.68 -16.43 -4.02
N VAL A 541 2.59 -16.08 -3.38
CA VAL A 541 2.59 -15.32 -2.13
C VAL A 541 3.08 -16.15 -0.94
N LYS A 542 2.96 -17.49 -1.03
CA LYS A 542 3.24 -18.40 0.08
C LYS A 542 4.69 -18.26 0.53
N LEU A 543 5.65 -18.42 -0.38
CA LEU A 543 7.08 -18.30 -0.08
C LEU A 543 7.42 -16.98 0.66
N THR A 544 6.82 -15.88 0.21
CA THR A 544 7.05 -14.59 0.84
C THR A 544 6.40 -14.49 2.22
N ARG A 545 5.21 -15.05 2.38
CA ARG A 545 4.47 -15.05 3.65
C ARG A 545 5.16 -15.89 4.70
N ASP A 546 5.56 -17.11 4.34
CA ASP A 546 6.25 -18.03 5.23
C ASP A 546 7.53 -17.38 5.80
N LEU A 547 8.31 -16.70 4.94
CA LEU A 547 9.48 -15.94 5.41
C LEU A 547 9.12 -14.71 6.27
N GLU A 548 8.04 -13.98 5.98
CA GLU A 548 7.62 -12.89 6.86
C GLU A 548 7.21 -13.39 8.25
N ASP A 549 6.52 -14.53 8.33
CA ASP A 549 6.13 -15.17 9.60
C ASP A 549 7.40 -15.60 10.37
N GLU A 550 8.40 -16.19 9.71
CA GLU A 550 9.70 -16.54 10.33
C GLU A 550 10.47 -15.31 10.84
N LEU A 551 10.42 -14.20 10.11
CA LEU A 551 11.04 -12.95 10.54
C LEU A 551 10.35 -12.35 11.79
N GLU A 552 9.04 -12.55 11.95
CA GLU A 552 8.30 -12.18 13.16
C GLU A 552 8.73 -13.10 14.36
N GLU A 553 8.95 -14.39 14.11
CA GLU A 553 9.49 -15.31 15.12
C GLU A 553 10.91 -14.94 15.57
N ILE A 554 11.77 -14.46 14.67
CA ILE A 554 13.09 -13.92 15.05
C ILE A 554 12.93 -12.66 15.92
N GLU A 555 12.02 -11.76 15.52
CA GLU A 555 11.80 -10.51 16.24
C GLU A 555 11.25 -10.74 17.65
N SER A 556 10.40 -11.77 17.83
CA SER A 556 9.92 -12.20 19.16
C SER A 556 10.98 -12.97 19.96
N GLY A 557 12.07 -13.42 19.34
CA GLY A 557 13.12 -14.23 19.95
C GLY A 557 12.81 -15.73 20.01
N GLU A 558 11.82 -16.20 19.28
CA GLU A 558 11.40 -17.60 19.21
C GLU A 558 12.23 -18.43 18.21
N LYS A 559 12.83 -17.79 17.19
CA LYS A 559 13.65 -18.45 16.16
C LYS A 559 15.01 -17.79 16.02
N ASP A 560 16.05 -18.58 15.70
CA ASP A 560 17.39 -18.06 15.41
C ASP A 560 17.51 -17.63 13.94
N ALA A 561 18.10 -16.46 13.69
CA ALA A 561 18.26 -15.90 12.37
C ALA A 561 19.16 -16.74 11.43
N SER A 562 20.06 -17.58 11.97
CA SER A 562 20.91 -18.45 11.16
C SER A 562 20.11 -19.58 10.52
N VAL A 563 19.10 -20.10 11.21
CA VAL A 563 18.20 -21.14 10.67
C VAL A 563 17.46 -20.61 9.45
N VAL A 564 16.91 -19.37 9.54
CA VAL A 564 16.19 -18.75 8.41
C VAL A 564 17.11 -18.51 7.22
N PHE A 565 18.38 -18.17 7.43
CA PHE A 565 19.34 -18.03 6.32
C PHE A 565 19.55 -19.38 5.61
N ASP A 566 19.73 -20.46 6.35
CA ASP A 566 19.93 -21.80 5.81
C ASP A 566 18.67 -22.28 5.08
N ASP A 567 17.49 -22.05 5.63
CA ASP A 567 16.18 -22.36 4.99
C ASP A 567 16.03 -21.64 3.64
N VAL A 568 16.36 -20.36 3.57
CA VAL A 568 16.36 -19.57 2.31
C VAL A 568 17.32 -20.13 1.28
N VAL A 569 18.52 -20.57 1.69
CA VAL A 569 19.51 -21.19 0.79
C VAL A 569 18.97 -22.51 0.26
N GLU A 570 18.40 -23.38 1.10
CA GLU A 570 17.83 -24.66 0.72
C GLU A 570 16.63 -24.50 -0.24
N GLU A 571 15.79 -23.48 -0.05
CA GLU A 571 14.70 -23.15 -0.98
C GLU A 571 15.21 -22.67 -2.34
N LEU A 572 16.24 -21.84 -2.36
CA LEU A 572 16.77 -21.27 -3.60
C LEU A 572 17.53 -22.30 -4.46
N LYS A 573 18.22 -23.27 -3.87
CA LYS A 573 19.00 -24.29 -4.59
C LYS A 573 18.21 -25.00 -5.68
N PRO A 574 17.06 -25.66 -5.40
CA PRO A 574 16.30 -26.38 -6.43
C PRO A 574 15.72 -25.44 -7.48
N ILE A 575 15.29 -24.22 -7.09
CA ILE A 575 14.79 -23.22 -8.03
C ILE A 575 15.88 -22.81 -9.02
N LEU A 576 17.09 -22.52 -8.54
CA LEU A 576 18.22 -22.10 -9.38
C LEU A 576 18.78 -23.24 -10.22
N ALA A 577 18.77 -24.49 -9.73
CA ALA A 577 19.14 -25.68 -10.50
C ALA A 577 18.19 -25.85 -11.69
N ARG A 578 16.88 -25.86 -11.46
CA ARG A 578 15.85 -25.92 -12.52
C ARG A 578 15.97 -24.77 -13.50
N PHE A 579 16.28 -23.56 -12.99
CA PHE A 579 16.51 -22.41 -13.85
C PHE A 579 17.73 -22.59 -14.75
N LYS A 580 18.81 -23.17 -14.22
CA LYS A 580 20.05 -23.44 -14.95
C LYS A 580 19.85 -24.47 -16.05
N GLU A 581 19.11 -25.54 -15.77
CA GLU A 581 18.75 -26.57 -16.75
C GLU A 581 17.94 -25.98 -17.90
N ASN A 582 17.04 -25.06 -17.62
CA ASN A 582 16.15 -24.46 -18.61
C ASN A 582 16.63 -23.10 -19.15
N GLU A 583 17.84 -22.63 -18.80
CA GLU A 583 18.35 -21.30 -19.12
C GLU A 583 18.23 -20.93 -20.61
N GLY A 584 18.49 -21.88 -21.49
CA GLY A 584 18.36 -21.69 -22.93
C GLY A 584 16.93 -21.51 -23.40
N GLN A 585 15.99 -22.29 -22.85
CA GLN A 585 14.55 -22.18 -23.18
C GLN A 585 13.96 -20.89 -22.62
N ILE A 586 14.28 -20.56 -21.36
CA ILE A 586 13.87 -19.30 -20.71
C ILE A 586 14.33 -18.10 -21.54
N GLY A 587 15.59 -18.11 -21.97
CA GLY A 587 16.14 -17.05 -22.79
C GLY A 587 15.46 -16.92 -24.16
N ARG A 588 15.15 -18.02 -24.82
CA ARG A 588 14.35 -18.02 -26.07
C ARG A 588 12.94 -17.49 -25.83
N THR A 589 12.27 -17.97 -24.80
CA THR A 589 10.91 -17.53 -24.45
C THR A 589 10.86 -16.01 -24.26
N ILE A 590 11.78 -15.45 -23.46
CA ILE A 590 11.87 -14.00 -23.26
C ILE A 590 12.18 -13.27 -24.58
N SER A 591 13.13 -13.80 -25.37
CA SER A 591 13.52 -13.21 -26.66
C SER A 591 12.36 -13.22 -27.65
N ASN A 592 11.72 -14.37 -27.83
CA ASN A 592 10.61 -14.51 -28.76
C ASN A 592 9.43 -13.60 -28.37
N ALA A 593 9.14 -13.51 -27.07
CA ALA A 593 8.10 -12.61 -26.57
C ALA A 593 8.42 -11.11 -26.83
N VAL A 594 9.69 -10.70 -26.70
CA VAL A 594 10.14 -9.34 -27.06
C VAL A 594 10.08 -9.10 -28.56
N LEU A 595 10.39 -10.11 -29.37
CA LEU A 595 10.39 -10.03 -30.85
C LEU A 595 9.02 -10.32 -31.47
N GLY A 596 8.01 -10.68 -30.68
CA GLY A 596 6.68 -11.04 -31.16
C GLY A 596 6.67 -12.35 -31.96
N LYS A 597 7.44 -13.37 -31.55
CA LYS A 597 7.56 -14.68 -32.20
C LYS A 597 7.00 -15.80 -31.31
N PRO A 598 6.49 -16.91 -31.88
CA PRO A 598 6.10 -18.08 -31.10
C PRO A 598 7.34 -18.82 -30.56
N ASN A 599 7.12 -19.64 -29.54
CA ASN A 599 8.18 -20.41 -28.89
C ASN A 599 8.27 -21.85 -29.35
N SER A 600 7.21 -22.38 -30.01
CA SER A 600 7.12 -23.77 -30.47
C SER A 600 6.94 -23.88 -31.97
N ASP A 601 7.19 -25.08 -32.50
CA ASP A 601 6.95 -25.43 -33.90
C ASP A 601 5.46 -25.62 -34.24
N LEU A 602 4.59 -25.59 -33.24
CA LEU A 602 3.13 -25.61 -33.45
C LEU A 602 2.63 -24.37 -34.23
N GLY A 603 3.44 -23.32 -34.27
CA GLY A 603 3.14 -22.05 -34.94
C GLY A 603 2.40 -21.07 -34.07
N SER A 604 2.25 -19.86 -34.58
CA SER A 604 1.60 -18.76 -33.84
C SER A 604 0.08 -18.86 -33.85
N CYS A 605 -0.52 -18.32 -32.79
CA CYS A 605 -1.94 -18.06 -32.71
C CYS A 605 -2.41 -17.17 -33.91
N LYS A 606 -3.60 -17.42 -34.43
CA LYS A 606 -4.20 -16.60 -35.50
C LYS A 606 -4.23 -15.10 -35.15
N LEU A 607 -4.32 -14.76 -33.85
CA LEU A 607 -4.55 -13.39 -33.36
C LEU A 607 -3.33 -12.74 -32.69
N CYS A 608 -2.30 -13.51 -32.36
CA CYS A 608 -1.11 -12.97 -31.70
C CYS A 608 0.11 -13.86 -31.93
N TYR A 609 1.28 -13.44 -31.44
CA TYR A 609 2.55 -14.14 -31.60
C TYR A 609 2.71 -15.39 -30.74
N ARG A 610 1.81 -15.67 -29.80
CA ARG A 610 1.94 -16.81 -28.87
C ARG A 610 1.65 -18.13 -29.56
N ASP A 611 2.24 -19.18 -29.00
CA ASP A 611 2.01 -20.54 -29.48
C ASP A 611 0.52 -20.86 -29.43
N LYS A 612 0.00 -21.44 -30.46
CA LYS A 612 -1.36 -22.01 -30.47
C LYS A 612 -1.43 -23.26 -29.60
N VAL A 613 -2.62 -23.53 -29.07
CA VAL A 613 -2.91 -24.78 -28.37
C VAL A 613 -3.05 -25.90 -29.40
N GLU A 614 -2.61 -27.10 -29.07
CA GLU A 614 -2.80 -28.28 -29.90
C GLU A 614 -4.28 -28.47 -30.22
N GLY A 615 -4.60 -28.67 -31.48
CA GLY A 615 -6.00 -28.79 -31.95
C GLY A 615 -6.78 -27.45 -32.04
N SER A 616 -6.14 -26.31 -31.72
CA SER A 616 -6.76 -24.98 -31.81
C SER A 616 -5.99 -24.05 -32.77
N VAL A 617 -6.68 -23.08 -33.34
CA VAL A 617 -6.03 -21.97 -34.07
C VAL A 617 -5.60 -20.84 -33.13
N PHE A 618 -5.95 -20.92 -31.88
CA PHE A 618 -5.74 -19.90 -30.83
C PHE A 618 -4.73 -20.33 -29.80
N CYS A 619 -4.09 -19.38 -29.14
CA CYS A 619 -3.30 -19.62 -27.93
C CYS A 619 -4.22 -19.78 -26.70
N ASN A 620 -3.68 -20.24 -25.57
CA ASN A 620 -4.44 -20.43 -24.33
C ASN A 620 -5.35 -19.26 -23.94
N ARG A 621 -4.95 -18.01 -24.22
CA ARG A 621 -5.72 -16.81 -23.87
C ARG A 621 -6.94 -16.64 -24.79
N HIS A 622 -6.73 -16.80 -26.08
CA HIS A 622 -7.80 -16.65 -27.06
C HIS A 622 -8.73 -17.85 -27.07
N THR A 623 -8.21 -19.06 -26.76
CA THR A 623 -9.04 -20.24 -26.51
C THR A 623 -9.92 -20.03 -25.27
N GLY A 624 -9.34 -19.59 -24.15
CA GLY A 624 -10.13 -19.28 -22.96
C GLY A 624 -11.14 -18.14 -23.18
N ALA A 625 -10.81 -17.14 -24.01
CA ALA A 625 -11.79 -16.10 -24.40
C ALA A 625 -12.92 -16.66 -25.24
N TYR A 626 -12.65 -17.60 -26.15
CA TYR A 626 -13.67 -18.31 -26.94
C TYR A 626 -14.57 -19.15 -26.05
N GLU A 627 -14.01 -19.98 -25.15
CA GLU A 627 -14.77 -20.77 -24.20
C GLU A 627 -15.68 -19.92 -23.32
N MET A 628 -15.17 -18.76 -22.89
CA MET A 628 -15.97 -17.78 -22.13
C MET A 628 -17.09 -17.18 -22.96
N LEU A 629 -16.90 -16.96 -24.27
CA LEU A 629 -17.97 -16.52 -25.17
C LEU A 629 -19.08 -17.54 -25.24
N GLU A 630 -18.75 -18.83 -25.38
CA GLU A 630 -19.75 -19.91 -25.40
C GLU A 630 -20.52 -20.00 -24.07
N LYS A 631 -19.81 -19.94 -22.95
CA LYS A 631 -20.40 -19.98 -21.61
C LYS A 631 -21.35 -18.80 -21.34
N VAL A 632 -20.92 -17.59 -21.67
CA VAL A 632 -21.70 -16.36 -21.41
C VAL A 632 -22.82 -16.18 -22.43
N TYR A 633 -22.74 -16.80 -23.61
CA TYR A 633 -23.81 -16.79 -24.59
C TYR A 633 -25.15 -17.24 -24.01
N GLN A 634 -25.17 -18.24 -23.16
CA GLN A 634 -26.40 -18.72 -22.53
C GLN A 634 -27.08 -17.63 -21.69
N GLN A 635 -26.32 -16.80 -21.02
CA GLN A 635 -26.83 -15.67 -20.24
C GLN A 635 -27.44 -14.58 -21.15
N TRP A 636 -26.78 -14.27 -22.27
CA TRP A 636 -27.28 -13.31 -23.25
C TRP A 636 -28.51 -13.83 -23.98
N ARG A 637 -28.53 -15.13 -24.35
CA ARG A 637 -29.69 -15.78 -24.94
C ARG A 637 -30.87 -15.73 -23.99
N TYR A 638 -30.67 -16.04 -22.73
CA TYR A 638 -31.70 -15.93 -21.69
C TYR A 638 -32.22 -14.51 -21.52
N ALA A 639 -31.29 -13.54 -21.53
CA ALA A 639 -31.57 -12.14 -21.30
C ALA A 639 -32.35 -11.46 -22.47
N LEU A 640 -32.02 -11.80 -23.72
CA LEU A 640 -32.46 -11.07 -24.92
C LEU A 640 -33.13 -11.97 -25.97
N GLY A 641 -33.06 -13.30 -25.88
CA GLY A 641 -33.60 -14.23 -26.89
C GLY A 641 -32.88 -14.22 -28.23
N ILE A 642 -31.57 -13.80 -28.25
CA ILE A 642 -30.81 -13.60 -29.49
C ILE A 642 -30.02 -14.85 -29.91
N GLN A 643 -29.69 -14.93 -31.21
CA GLN A 643 -28.84 -15.97 -31.78
C GLN A 643 -27.34 -15.63 -31.60
N TRP A 644 -26.48 -16.62 -31.88
CA TRP A 644 -25.04 -16.55 -31.66
C TRP A 644 -24.37 -15.34 -32.37
N VAL A 645 -24.67 -15.13 -33.65
CA VAL A 645 -24.05 -14.03 -34.41
C VAL A 645 -24.45 -12.67 -33.86
N ASP A 646 -25.74 -12.46 -33.58
CA ASP A 646 -26.26 -11.23 -32.98
C ASP A 646 -25.62 -10.97 -31.60
N TYR A 647 -25.39 -12.06 -30.83
CA TYR A 647 -24.69 -11.98 -29.55
C TYR A 647 -23.26 -11.46 -29.72
N LEU A 648 -22.49 -12.04 -30.64
CA LEU A 648 -21.11 -11.64 -30.90
C LEU A 648 -21.03 -10.16 -31.30
N GLU A 649 -21.86 -9.74 -32.25
CA GLU A 649 -21.90 -8.32 -32.70
C GLU A 649 -22.26 -7.34 -31.57
N LYS A 650 -23.20 -7.73 -30.70
CA LYS A 650 -23.58 -6.88 -29.57
C LYS A 650 -22.47 -6.81 -28.52
N VAL A 651 -21.87 -7.94 -28.15
CA VAL A 651 -20.77 -7.99 -27.18
C VAL A 651 -19.59 -7.16 -27.65
N ALA A 652 -19.20 -7.25 -28.93
CA ALA A 652 -18.10 -6.46 -29.50
C ALA A 652 -18.29 -4.94 -29.29
N LYS A 653 -19.53 -4.46 -29.36
CA LYS A 653 -19.90 -3.02 -29.23
C LYS A 653 -19.97 -2.53 -27.79
N VAL A 654 -20.02 -3.42 -26.77
CA VAL A 654 -20.10 -3.01 -25.36
C VAL A 654 -18.75 -2.52 -24.86
N SER A 655 -18.72 -1.33 -24.30
CA SER A 655 -17.47 -0.68 -23.86
C SER A 655 -16.67 -1.42 -22.77
N GLY A 656 -17.29 -2.37 -22.08
CA GLY A 656 -16.64 -3.18 -21.03
C GLY A 656 -16.07 -4.50 -21.53
N THR A 657 -16.24 -4.85 -22.81
CA THR A 657 -15.74 -6.10 -23.40
C THR A 657 -14.22 -6.11 -23.45
N GLY A 658 -13.63 -7.19 -22.99
CA GLY A 658 -12.20 -7.38 -22.95
C GLY A 658 -11.57 -7.52 -24.34
N ASN A 659 -10.29 -7.13 -24.48
CA ASN A 659 -9.63 -7.11 -25.79
C ASN A 659 -9.49 -8.50 -26.41
N TYR A 660 -9.14 -9.54 -25.62
CA TYR A 660 -9.06 -10.90 -26.17
C TYR A 660 -10.40 -11.39 -26.69
N VAL A 661 -11.48 -11.00 -26.04
CA VAL A 661 -12.84 -11.33 -26.47
C VAL A 661 -13.16 -10.64 -27.80
N LYS A 662 -12.81 -9.37 -27.95
CA LYS A 662 -13.02 -8.62 -29.19
C LYS A 662 -12.25 -9.20 -30.36
N GLU A 663 -10.96 -9.51 -30.15
CA GLU A 663 -10.08 -10.10 -31.14
C GLU A 663 -10.63 -11.46 -31.64
N VAL A 664 -11.13 -12.29 -30.69
CA VAL A 664 -11.78 -13.57 -31.02
C VAL A 664 -13.07 -13.36 -31.81
N ILE A 665 -13.92 -12.41 -31.38
CA ILE A 665 -15.17 -12.10 -32.07
C ILE A 665 -14.89 -11.64 -33.51
N GLU A 666 -13.95 -10.71 -33.70
CA GLU A 666 -13.56 -10.24 -35.03
C GLU A 666 -13.13 -11.42 -35.92
N SER A 667 -12.29 -12.32 -35.39
CA SER A 667 -11.83 -13.51 -36.13
C SER A 667 -12.91 -14.55 -36.43
N ILE A 668 -14.05 -14.53 -35.74
CA ILE A 668 -15.19 -15.41 -36.01
C ILE A 668 -16.13 -14.81 -37.04
N LEU A 669 -16.29 -13.49 -37.02
CA LEU A 669 -17.20 -12.77 -37.91
C LEU A 669 -16.62 -12.48 -39.30
N ASP A 670 -15.25 -12.44 -39.41
CA ASP A 670 -14.50 -12.39 -40.69
C ASP A 670 -14.48 -13.78 -41.34
#